data_b69910c392ea5e73b6e6b6d3ed4e101d
#
_entry.id   b69910c392ea5e73b6e6b6d3ed4e101d
#
_cell.length_a   1.000
_cell.length_b   1.000
_cell.length_c   1.000
_cell.angle_alpha   90.00
_cell.angle_beta   90.00
_cell.angle_gamma   90.00
#
_symmetry.space_group_name_H-M   'P 1'
#
loop_
_entity.id
_entity.type
_entity.pdbx_description
1 polymer ?
#
loop_
_entity_poly.entity_id
_entity_poly.type
_entity_poly.pdbx_seq_one_letter_code
_entity_poly.pdbx_strand_id
1 'polypeptide(L)'
;MLRSLRLWCLGLPLLLTLLPARAQQPVTVRIWGTGGFGLPRKDATDPFNRANRAVVEAFEHKFPRIRLEVVSGLEISGPANESGLTLAMAGGMSPDVLYVNLRKLETYVEQGFLYPLDEFIAADPLVMDKVHRQIRDVITVGGRTYAYPFQQAVQALYYRKDLFRDAGLDPDRPPRDWDEFYDYAKMLTKPEIGQWGFGFDSAPQSTSYWWINFLWSAGGEAVKQLPDGKWVTAFNTPEGAKALEFYKKLVADEWTLPDGKKQRGVAIRTANLMRDFGARGKMGMWFQYQTDVIANRSTADVSPALIGIAPMPKGPTGLTGNEINAYMYGVSGLQKDPAVRRAAWEFVRFMGSDEADAIRTKAYVEQGLGNMVSPVELKKFGYDEFVTAQGQQWSRALQRLFESGKPEPYGKNCEMIYTEMDQPLVEIGLYPNRDPMDILNRAAAKIDAKLLGYTPPDVMAKRRRYALGAVTGIFVLIFAGIFVMLRRLSMSVASEPGARPAGMRSWRYHVGPWVFMAPAILSIVVWAYFPLVRGLLMAFQDYKVVKPPVWIGLDNFIEAATQETFWRGILNSFYYVGLSLGLGFALPILLALMLSEVPRGKYLFRTLYYLPAVTSGLVIIFLWKQFYDPSEQGLFNQLLTPAASLLNGLHLAHIALPLKVDWLGDPSYAMLAVVLPAIWAGAGPGSIIYLAALKTIPEDVYEAADLDGASIWHKIGLITLPSLRPLIIINLVGAFIGSFKAMENIFVMTGGGPLYATHTIGLEIWYNAFMYLKFGYATAAAWIMGAMLVGFTLYQLRILRDVRFTAGG
;
A
#
# COMPACT_ATOMS: atom_id res chain seq x y z
N MET A 1 -46.41 -64.10 11.66
CA MET A 1 -46.35 -63.55 13.03
C MET A 1 -46.72 -62.11 12.92
N LEU A 2 -47.96 -61.82 12.82
CA LEU A 2 -48.64 -60.51 12.74
C LEU A 2 -49.66 -60.55 13.93
N ARG A 3 -49.33 -59.80 14.97
CA ARG A 3 -50.27 -59.42 16.06
C ARG A 3 -49.44 -58.89 17.22
N SER A 4 -49.14 -57.60 17.28
CA SER A 4 -48.88 -56.78 18.48
C SER A 4 -48.44 -55.36 18.14
N LEU A 5 -49.25 -54.64 17.37
CA LEU A 5 -49.04 -53.22 17.08
C LEU A 5 -50.40 -52.49 17.01
N ARG A 6 -51.16 -52.56 18.12
CA ARG A 6 -52.33 -51.70 18.34
C ARG A 6 -52.50 -51.53 19.83
N LEU A 7 -51.87 -50.54 20.42
CA LEU A 7 -52.22 -49.97 21.75
C LEU A 7 -51.15 -48.93 22.17
N TRP A 8 -50.91 -47.93 21.39
CA TRP A 8 -50.14 -46.69 21.78
C TRP A 8 -50.54 -45.49 20.95
N CYS A 9 -51.81 -45.22 20.75
CA CYS A 9 -52.33 -44.04 20.08
C CYS A 9 -53.44 -43.32 20.84
N LEU A 10 -53.32 -43.19 22.17
CA LEU A 10 -54.27 -42.36 22.94
C LEU A 10 -53.57 -41.79 24.19
N GLY A 11 -52.62 -40.90 23.99
CA GLY A 11 -51.91 -40.26 25.12
C GLY A 11 -51.07 -39.04 24.73
N LEU A 12 -51.36 -38.41 23.60
CA LEU A 12 -50.58 -37.23 23.16
C LEU A 12 -51.46 -36.12 22.59
N PRO A 13 -52.26 -35.44 23.39
CA PRO A 13 -52.56 -34.06 23.07
C PRO A 13 -52.58 -33.11 24.29
N LEU A 14 -51.69 -33.25 25.27
CA LEU A 14 -51.60 -32.29 26.38
C LEU A 14 -50.19 -31.87 26.80
N LEU A 15 -49.21 -32.02 25.90
CA LEU A 15 -47.82 -31.54 26.13
C LEU A 15 -47.33 -30.56 25.07
N LEU A 16 -48.24 -29.93 24.32
CA LEU A 16 -47.90 -28.98 23.23
C LEU A 16 -48.17 -27.51 23.60
N THR A 17 -48.27 -27.15 24.89
CA THR A 17 -48.51 -25.74 25.30
C THR A 17 -47.46 -25.16 26.24
N LEU A 18 -46.27 -25.78 26.34
CA LEU A 18 -45.11 -25.17 27.00
C LEU A 18 -43.87 -25.35 26.15
N LEU A 19 -43.92 -24.92 24.89
CA LEU A 19 -42.70 -24.55 24.23
C LEU A 19 -42.26 -23.21 24.88
N PRO A 20 -41.09 -23.17 25.56
CA PRO A 20 -40.56 -21.90 25.99
C PRO A 20 -40.45 -21.03 24.74
N ALA A 21 -40.94 -19.78 24.84
CA ALA A 21 -40.75 -18.79 23.79
C ALA A 21 -39.30 -18.91 23.32
N ARG A 22 -39.11 -19.33 22.08
CA ARG A 22 -37.77 -19.45 21.48
C ARG A 22 -37.05 -18.14 21.77
N ALA A 23 -36.15 -18.14 22.74
CA ALA A 23 -35.29 -16.99 22.97
C ALA A 23 -34.65 -16.71 21.61
N GLN A 24 -35.02 -15.57 21.00
CA GLN A 24 -34.45 -15.17 19.72
C GLN A 24 -32.93 -15.18 19.89
N GLN A 25 -32.25 -16.03 19.12
CA GLN A 25 -30.77 -16.09 19.16
C GLN A 25 -30.22 -14.69 18.94
N PRO A 26 -29.17 -14.30 19.67
CA PRO A 26 -28.57 -12.99 19.49
C PRO A 26 -28.11 -12.82 18.04
N VAL A 27 -28.38 -11.66 17.48
CA VAL A 27 -27.94 -11.31 16.13
C VAL A 27 -26.46 -10.95 16.19
N THR A 28 -25.64 -11.66 15.44
CA THR A 28 -24.21 -11.35 15.34
C THR A 28 -23.98 -10.33 14.24
N VAL A 29 -23.26 -9.26 14.57
CA VAL A 29 -22.80 -8.21 13.64
C VAL A 29 -21.29 -8.28 13.54
N ARG A 30 -20.78 -8.53 12.35
CA ARG A 30 -19.35 -8.64 12.06
C ARG A 30 -18.81 -7.28 11.62
N ILE A 31 -17.77 -6.82 12.28
CA ILE A 31 -17.17 -5.51 12.04
C ILE A 31 -15.74 -5.70 11.54
N TRP A 32 -15.36 -4.95 10.52
CA TRP A 32 -13.99 -4.96 10.00
C TRP A 32 -13.02 -4.40 11.03
N GLY A 33 -12.00 -5.18 11.39
CA GLY A 33 -11.13 -4.93 12.55
C GLY A 33 -9.72 -4.44 12.25
N THR A 34 -9.44 -3.92 11.05
CA THR A 34 -8.09 -3.47 10.71
C THR A 34 -7.91 -1.97 10.85
N GLY A 35 -6.71 -1.56 11.28
CA GLY A 35 -6.21 -0.19 11.21
C GLY A 35 -6.94 0.79 12.12
N GLY A 36 -6.84 0.76 13.40
CA GLY A 36 -7.26 1.84 14.33
C GLY A 36 -8.74 2.26 14.32
N PHE A 37 -9.49 1.93 13.28
CA PHE A 37 -10.89 2.33 13.05
C PHE A 37 -11.88 1.15 13.10
N GLY A 38 -11.39 -0.04 13.43
CA GLY A 38 -12.23 -1.20 13.73
C GLY A 38 -12.75 -1.17 15.18
N LEU A 39 -13.24 -2.33 15.67
CA LEU A 39 -13.55 -2.46 17.09
C LEU A 39 -12.27 -2.32 17.91
N PRO A 40 -12.20 -1.35 18.84
CA PRO A 40 -11.03 -1.18 19.69
C PRO A 40 -10.76 -2.42 20.54
N ARG A 41 -9.50 -2.79 20.66
CA ARG A 41 -9.08 -3.90 21.51
C ARG A 41 -9.42 -3.65 22.97
N LYS A 42 -9.67 -4.69 23.75
CA LYS A 42 -9.92 -4.58 25.20
C LYS A 42 -8.70 -4.09 25.96
N ASP A 43 -7.50 -4.35 25.43
CA ASP A 43 -6.20 -3.96 25.97
C ASP A 43 -5.62 -2.70 25.33
N ALA A 44 -6.45 -1.89 24.65
CA ALA A 44 -6.01 -0.64 24.03
C ALA A 44 -5.43 0.32 25.08
N THR A 45 -4.24 0.84 24.78
CA THR A 45 -3.49 1.73 25.68
C THR A 45 -3.62 3.21 25.31
N ASP A 46 -3.85 3.50 24.04
CA ASP A 46 -3.99 4.88 23.58
C ASP A 46 -5.36 5.48 23.96
N PRO A 47 -5.41 6.79 24.26
CA PRO A 47 -6.64 7.42 24.75
C PRO A 47 -7.82 7.36 23.80
N PHE A 48 -7.58 7.45 22.48
CA PHE A 48 -8.62 7.42 21.47
C PHE A 48 -9.34 6.05 21.43
N ASN A 49 -8.56 4.98 21.36
CA ASN A 49 -9.12 3.63 21.33
C ASN A 49 -9.76 3.24 22.68
N ARG A 50 -9.23 3.72 23.81
CA ARG A 50 -9.87 3.53 25.12
C ARG A 50 -11.23 4.20 25.21
N ALA A 51 -11.35 5.44 24.71
CA ALA A 51 -12.63 6.15 24.68
C ALA A 51 -13.65 5.45 23.76
N ASN A 52 -13.23 5.04 22.57
CA ASN A 52 -14.10 4.28 21.67
C ASN A 52 -14.46 2.89 22.21
N ARG A 53 -13.55 2.24 22.98
CA ARG A 53 -13.87 0.99 23.66
C ARG A 53 -14.99 1.15 24.70
N ALA A 54 -14.95 2.23 25.48
CA ALA A 54 -16.02 2.55 26.41
C ALA A 54 -17.39 2.72 25.71
N VAL A 55 -17.41 3.33 24.51
CA VAL A 55 -18.63 3.44 23.70
C VAL A 55 -19.12 2.08 23.23
N VAL A 56 -18.21 1.19 22.78
CA VAL A 56 -18.56 -0.16 22.35
C VAL A 56 -19.16 -0.96 23.53
N GLU A 57 -18.57 -0.86 24.72
CA GLU A 57 -19.09 -1.53 25.93
C GLU A 57 -20.48 -1.02 26.34
N ALA A 58 -20.69 0.28 26.23
CA ALA A 58 -22.02 0.85 26.45
C ALA A 58 -23.05 0.35 25.43
N PHE A 59 -22.65 0.21 24.16
CA PHE A 59 -23.51 -0.38 23.13
C PHE A 59 -23.85 -1.85 23.45
N GLU A 60 -22.85 -2.66 23.77
CA GLU A 60 -23.05 -4.09 24.13
C GLU A 60 -24.00 -4.24 25.34
N HIS A 61 -23.89 -3.33 26.31
CA HIS A 61 -24.78 -3.31 27.48
C HIS A 61 -26.21 -2.86 27.13
N LYS A 62 -26.35 -1.85 26.25
CA LYS A 62 -27.66 -1.32 25.83
C LYS A 62 -28.42 -2.27 24.90
N PHE A 63 -27.67 -3.00 24.06
CA PHE A 63 -28.21 -3.91 23.06
C PHE A 63 -27.74 -5.35 23.27
N PRO A 64 -28.09 -6.03 24.38
CA PRO A 64 -27.53 -7.34 24.74
C PRO A 64 -27.92 -8.47 23.77
N ARG A 65 -28.85 -8.18 22.84
CA ARG A 65 -29.23 -9.11 21.76
C ARG A 65 -28.39 -8.96 20.51
N ILE A 66 -27.50 -7.99 20.45
CA ILE A 66 -26.57 -7.77 19.33
C ILE A 66 -25.17 -8.13 19.82
N ARG A 67 -24.59 -9.15 19.23
CA ARG A 67 -23.23 -9.58 19.50
C ARG A 67 -22.30 -9.00 18.45
N LEU A 68 -21.23 -8.34 18.87
CA LEU A 68 -20.22 -7.80 17.97
C LEU A 68 -19.06 -8.79 17.81
N GLU A 69 -18.67 -9.07 16.57
CA GLU A 69 -17.52 -9.90 16.25
C GLU A 69 -16.57 -9.13 15.32
N VAL A 70 -15.26 -9.23 15.60
CA VAL A 70 -14.24 -8.65 14.73
C VAL A 70 -13.95 -9.63 13.59
N VAL A 71 -14.05 -9.15 12.37
CA VAL A 71 -13.50 -9.83 11.19
C VAL A 71 -12.17 -9.19 10.87
N SER A 72 -11.09 -9.92 11.08
CA SER A 72 -9.75 -9.49 10.67
C SER A 72 -9.36 -10.24 9.40
N GLY A 73 -8.92 -9.52 8.38
CA GLY A 73 -8.22 -10.10 7.24
C GLY A 73 -6.71 -10.16 7.48
N LEU A 74 -5.96 -10.48 6.45
CA LEU A 74 -4.51 -10.31 6.47
C LEU A 74 -4.18 -8.84 6.79
N GLU A 75 -3.56 -8.61 7.94
CA GLU A 75 -3.02 -7.30 8.29
C GLU A 75 -1.77 -7.04 7.44
N ILE A 76 -1.95 -6.28 6.38
CA ILE A 76 -0.84 -5.78 5.56
C ILE A 76 -0.61 -4.33 6.00
N SER A 77 0.56 -4.05 6.55
CA SER A 77 0.89 -2.70 7.01
C SER A 77 1.04 -1.70 5.85
N GLY A 78 0.68 -0.45 6.08
CA GLY A 78 0.79 0.63 5.11
C GLY A 78 -0.42 0.76 4.17
N PRO A 79 -0.25 1.34 2.97
CA PRO A 79 -1.36 1.57 2.03
C PRO A 79 -2.13 0.30 1.63
N ALA A 80 -1.52 -0.86 1.81
CA ALA A 80 -2.13 -2.17 1.55
C ALA A 80 -3.11 -2.63 2.65
N ASN A 81 -3.16 -1.98 3.80
CA ASN A 81 -4.07 -2.35 4.88
C ASN A 81 -5.53 -2.39 4.42
N GLU A 82 -5.85 -1.59 3.43
CA GLU A 82 -7.18 -1.48 2.85
C GLU A 82 -7.51 -2.56 1.82
N SER A 83 -6.51 -3.24 1.25
CA SER A 83 -6.75 -4.36 0.31
C SER A 83 -7.25 -5.62 1.00
N GLY A 84 -6.99 -5.76 2.31
CA GLY A 84 -7.52 -6.85 3.13
C GLY A 84 -9.05 -6.93 3.12
N LEU A 85 -9.73 -5.78 3.18
CA LEU A 85 -11.19 -5.73 3.07
C LEU A 85 -11.69 -6.26 1.73
N THR A 86 -11.09 -5.83 0.63
CA THR A 86 -11.47 -6.27 -0.72
C THR A 86 -11.29 -7.78 -0.88
N LEU A 87 -10.19 -8.33 -0.38
CA LEU A 87 -9.93 -9.77 -0.38
C LEU A 87 -10.93 -10.54 0.48
N ALA A 88 -11.28 -10.02 1.67
CA ALA A 88 -12.28 -10.63 2.53
C ALA A 88 -13.67 -10.65 1.85
N MET A 89 -14.04 -9.56 1.18
CA MET A 89 -15.30 -9.48 0.45
C MET A 89 -15.32 -10.42 -0.74
N ALA A 90 -14.24 -10.51 -1.50
CA ALA A 90 -14.09 -11.45 -2.61
C ALA A 90 -14.12 -12.92 -2.16
N GLY A 91 -13.57 -13.20 -0.96
CA GLY A 91 -13.55 -14.53 -0.33
C GLY A 91 -14.85 -14.93 0.38
N GLY A 92 -15.91 -14.09 0.32
CA GLY A 92 -17.18 -14.36 1.00
C GLY A 92 -17.15 -14.15 2.51
N MET A 93 -16.09 -13.57 3.07
CA MET A 93 -15.94 -13.20 4.48
C MET A 93 -16.28 -11.72 4.69
N SER A 94 -17.30 -11.23 4.01
CA SER A 94 -17.73 -9.83 4.13
C SER A 94 -18.10 -9.50 5.59
N PRO A 95 -17.58 -8.40 6.16
CA PRO A 95 -18.14 -7.84 7.39
C PRO A 95 -19.53 -7.28 7.14
N ASP A 96 -20.28 -7.03 8.21
CA ASP A 96 -21.60 -6.42 8.15
C ASP A 96 -21.51 -4.89 8.30
N VAL A 97 -20.45 -4.42 8.98
CA VAL A 97 -20.10 -3.00 9.12
C VAL A 97 -18.68 -2.77 8.61
N LEU A 98 -18.52 -1.76 7.77
CA LEU A 98 -17.28 -1.37 7.12
C LEU A 98 -16.87 0.02 7.60
N TYR A 99 -15.57 0.21 7.87
CA TYR A 99 -15.01 1.56 7.91
C TYR A 99 -14.94 2.14 6.49
N VAL A 100 -15.40 3.36 6.32
CA VAL A 100 -15.42 4.05 5.03
C VAL A 100 -14.77 5.41 5.20
N ASN A 101 -13.79 5.73 4.36
CA ASN A 101 -13.29 7.08 4.26
C ASN A 101 -13.87 7.79 3.02
N LEU A 102 -13.82 9.13 3.02
CA LEU A 102 -14.45 9.96 1.99
C LEU A 102 -13.97 9.60 0.58
N ARG A 103 -12.66 9.36 0.40
CA ARG A 103 -12.05 9.05 -0.90
C ARG A 103 -12.53 7.74 -1.53
N LYS A 104 -12.94 6.77 -0.69
CA LYS A 104 -13.31 5.41 -1.13
C LYS A 104 -14.80 5.23 -1.32
N LEU A 105 -15.59 6.13 -0.80
CA LEU A 105 -17.03 5.95 -0.73
C LEU A 105 -17.62 5.63 -2.11
N GLU A 106 -17.33 6.45 -3.12
CA GLU A 106 -17.90 6.26 -4.46
C GLU A 106 -17.45 4.94 -5.09
N THR A 107 -16.17 4.57 -4.94
CA THR A 107 -15.66 3.28 -5.39
C THR A 107 -16.37 2.11 -4.71
N TYR A 108 -16.61 2.19 -3.39
CA TYR A 108 -17.33 1.14 -2.67
C TYR A 108 -18.80 1.05 -3.08
N VAL A 109 -19.45 2.18 -3.35
CA VAL A 109 -20.81 2.21 -3.91
C VAL A 109 -20.85 1.61 -5.32
N GLU A 110 -19.88 1.95 -6.17
CA GLU A 110 -19.78 1.41 -7.52
C GLU A 110 -19.58 -0.09 -7.52
N GLN A 111 -18.74 -0.62 -6.64
CA GLN A 111 -18.51 -2.05 -6.44
C GLN A 111 -19.72 -2.78 -5.80
N GLY A 112 -20.65 -2.06 -5.18
CA GLY A 112 -21.78 -2.63 -4.46
C GLY A 112 -21.44 -3.12 -3.05
N PHE A 113 -20.38 -2.59 -2.45
CA PHE A 113 -19.94 -2.97 -1.11
C PHE A 113 -20.81 -2.34 -0.02
N LEU A 114 -21.48 -1.24 -0.30
CA LEU A 114 -22.28 -0.48 0.65
C LEU A 114 -23.77 -0.60 0.36
N TYR A 115 -24.55 -0.69 1.43
CA TYR A 115 -26.01 -0.66 1.42
C TYR A 115 -26.49 0.77 1.63
N PRO A 116 -27.50 1.26 0.87
CA PRO A 116 -28.07 2.59 1.08
C PRO A 116 -28.76 2.67 2.44
N LEU A 117 -28.49 3.75 3.17
CA LEU A 117 -28.98 3.95 4.54
C LEU A 117 -30.32 4.70 4.61
N ASP A 118 -30.88 5.09 3.44
CA ASP A 118 -32.05 5.99 3.34
C ASP A 118 -33.27 5.47 4.10
N GLU A 119 -33.55 4.16 4.08
CA GLU A 119 -34.68 3.58 4.82
C GLU A 119 -34.55 3.77 6.35
N PHE A 120 -33.32 3.71 6.85
CA PHE A 120 -33.04 3.91 8.27
C PHE A 120 -33.05 5.38 8.66
N ILE A 121 -32.52 6.25 7.80
CA ILE A 121 -32.50 7.70 8.00
C ILE A 121 -33.93 8.25 7.92
N ALA A 122 -34.79 7.74 7.02
CA ALA A 122 -36.17 8.12 6.94
C ALA A 122 -36.98 7.79 8.21
N ALA A 123 -36.56 6.71 8.92
CA ALA A 123 -37.19 6.36 10.21
C ALA A 123 -36.76 7.26 11.37
N ASP A 124 -35.61 7.92 11.29
CA ASP A 124 -35.07 8.85 12.29
C ASP A 124 -34.25 9.95 11.59
N PRO A 125 -34.90 10.94 10.98
CA PRO A 125 -34.22 12.00 10.22
C PRO A 125 -33.27 12.86 11.04
N LEU A 126 -33.45 12.95 12.36
CA LEU A 126 -32.64 13.78 13.25
C LEU A 126 -31.18 13.28 13.36
N VAL A 127 -30.92 12.05 13.00
CA VAL A 127 -29.53 11.53 12.98
C VAL A 127 -28.63 12.33 12.07
N MET A 128 -29.17 12.94 11.01
CA MET A 128 -28.39 13.74 10.06
C MET A 128 -28.09 15.16 10.53
N ASP A 129 -28.74 15.68 11.58
CA ASP A 129 -28.53 17.06 12.03
C ASP A 129 -27.12 17.32 12.54
N LYS A 130 -26.46 16.30 13.06
CA LYS A 130 -25.06 16.36 13.52
C LYS A 130 -24.03 16.31 12.39
N VAL A 131 -24.43 15.86 11.22
CA VAL A 131 -23.51 15.69 10.11
C VAL A 131 -23.29 17.04 9.43
N HIS A 132 -22.05 17.48 9.36
CA HIS A 132 -21.69 18.73 8.69
C HIS A 132 -22.16 18.71 7.23
N ARG A 133 -22.67 19.84 6.74
CA ARG A 133 -23.26 19.93 5.39
C ARG A 133 -22.36 19.37 4.30
N GLN A 134 -21.08 19.75 4.30
CA GLN A 134 -20.14 19.29 3.28
C GLN A 134 -19.87 17.78 3.36
N ILE A 135 -19.95 17.17 4.53
CA ILE A 135 -19.85 15.72 4.68
C ILE A 135 -21.12 15.04 4.16
N ARG A 136 -22.32 15.64 4.39
CA ARG A 136 -23.57 15.10 3.81
C ARG A 136 -23.50 15.00 2.29
N ASP A 137 -22.94 16.02 1.64
CA ASP A 137 -22.78 16.04 0.17
C ASP A 137 -21.88 14.89 -0.32
N VAL A 138 -20.81 14.60 0.41
CA VAL A 138 -19.87 13.52 0.06
C VAL A 138 -20.46 12.13 0.28
N ILE A 139 -21.16 11.90 1.41
CA ILE A 139 -21.71 10.57 1.74
C ILE A 139 -22.98 10.23 0.93
N THR A 140 -23.43 11.15 0.07
CA THR A 140 -24.58 10.98 -0.80
C THR A 140 -24.13 10.75 -2.24
N VAL A 141 -24.30 9.55 -2.75
CA VAL A 141 -23.94 9.16 -4.12
C VAL A 141 -25.21 8.78 -4.88
N GLY A 142 -25.46 9.41 -6.02
CA GLY A 142 -26.65 9.16 -6.81
C GLY A 142 -27.95 9.41 -6.06
N GLY A 143 -27.97 10.38 -5.14
CA GLY A 143 -29.13 10.77 -4.33
C GLY A 143 -29.44 9.83 -3.17
N ARG A 144 -28.54 8.91 -2.81
CA ARG A 144 -28.66 7.97 -1.69
C ARG A 144 -27.49 8.09 -0.74
N THR A 145 -27.74 7.97 0.56
CA THR A 145 -26.73 8.02 1.62
C THR A 145 -26.16 6.62 1.89
N TYR A 146 -24.84 6.47 1.95
CA TYR A 146 -24.19 5.17 2.08
C TYR A 146 -23.29 5.01 3.31
N ALA A 147 -22.95 6.09 3.99
CA ALA A 147 -22.15 6.06 5.19
C ALA A 147 -22.68 7.04 6.24
N TYR A 148 -22.35 6.78 7.50
CA TYR A 148 -22.70 7.64 8.62
C TYR A 148 -21.47 7.93 9.48
N PRO A 149 -21.15 9.22 9.75
CA PRO A 149 -19.97 9.58 10.54
C PRO A 149 -20.22 9.34 12.03
N PHE A 150 -19.23 8.72 12.67
CA PHE A 150 -19.20 8.61 14.12
C PHE A 150 -18.30 9.65 14.78
N GLN A 151 -17.38 10.24 14.04
CA GLN A 151 -16.60 11.41 14.43
C GLN A 151 -16.29 12.25 13.18
N GLN A 152 -16.20 13.56 13.38
CA GLN A 152 -15.77 14.50 12.35
C GLN A 152 -14.54 15.25 12.87
N ALA A 153 -13.56 15.47 12.00
CA ALA A 153 -12.30 16.08 12.34
C ALA A 153 -11.91 17.12 11.29
N VAL A 154 -11.11 18.08 11.70
CA VAL A 154 -10.54 19.10 10.81
C VAL A 154 -9.06 19.19 11.04
N GLN A 155 -8.31 19.38 9.96
CA GLN A 155 -6.89 19.68 10.06
C GLN A 155 -6.66 21.09 10.57
N ALA A 156 -5.66 21.25 11.44
CA ALA A 156 -5.24 22.53 11.99
C ALA A 156 -3.72 22.62 12.04
N LEU A 157 -3.23 23.86 12.17
CA LEU A 157 -1.84 24.12 12.48
C LEU A 157 -1.62 23.95 13.97
N TYR A 158 -0.72 23.05 14.34
CA TYR A 158 -0.21 22.88 15.69
C TYR A 158 1.20 23.45 15.79
N TYR A 159 1.53 24.05 16.95
CA TYR A 159 2.86 24.64 17.16
C TYR A 159 3.30 24.57 18.63
N ARG A 160 4.60 24.63 18.84
CA ARG A 160 5.25 24.56 20.15
C ARG A 160 5.46 25.97 20.70
N LYS A 161 4.70 26.32 21.73
CA LYS A 161 4.76 27.63 22.40
C LYS A 161 6.10 27.90 23.08
N ASP A 162 6.74 26.89 23.63
CA ASP A 162 8.08 26.97 24.19
C ASP A 162 9.15 27.24 23.13
N LEU A 163 9.12 26.50 22.00
CA LEU A 163 10.06 26.72 20.90
C LEU A 163 9.87 28.10 20.25
N PHE A 164 8.63 28.62 20.21
CA PHE A 164 8.35 29.99 19.77
C PHE A 164 9.05 30.98 20.66
N ARG A 165 8.89 30.85 21.99
CA ARG A 165 9.55 31.73 22.99
C ARG A 165 11.06 31.66 22.85
N ASP A 166 11.64 30.47 22.72
CA ASP A 166 13.08 30.26 22.54
C ASP A 166 13.63 30.83 21.22
N ALA A 167 12.77 31.04 20.24
CA ALA A 167 13.08 31.70 18.97
C ALA A 167 12.78 33.21 18.99
N GLY A 168 12.32 33.78 20.12
CA GLY A 168 11.91 35.18 20.23
C GLY A 168 10.56 35.52 19.59
N LEU A 169 9.75 34.49 19.29
CA LEU A 169 8.39 34.64 18.79
C LEU A 169 7.38 34.72 19.94
N ASP A 170 6.27 35.41 19.71
CA ASP A 170 5.15 35.44 20.66
C ASP A 170 4.47 34.06 20.70
N PRO A 171 4.45 33.34 21.82
CA PRO A 171 3.89 32.00 21.95
C PRO A 171 2.38 31.95 21.77
N ASP A 172 1.68 33.08 21.84
CA ASP A 172 0.22 33.17 21.66
C ASP A 172 -0.18 33.75 20.29
N ARG A 173 0.79 34.05 19.45
CA ARG A 173 0.59 34.57 18.09
C ARG A 173 1.08 33.59 17.02
N PRO A 174 0.22 32.70 16.50
CA PRO A 174 0.57 31.84 15.39
C PRO A 174 0.73 32.65 14.07
N PRO A 175 1.44 32.11 13.07
CA PRO A 175 1.61 32.77 11.77
C PRO A 175 0.23 32.94 11.08
N ARG A 176 0.00 34.13 10.49
CA ARG A 176 -1.29 34.51 9.89
C ARG A 176 -1.39 34.13 8.42
N ASP A 177 -0.26 34.16 7.72
CA ASP A 177 -0.15 33.92 6.28
C ASP A 177 1.10 33.13 5.93
N TRP A 178 1.28 32.82 4.65
CA TRP A 178 2.40 32.02 4.17
C TRP A 178 3.77 32.67 4.41
N ASP A 179 3.86 33.98 4.35
CA ASP A 179 5.14 34.68 4.55
C ASP A 179 5.54 34.61 6.03
N GLU A 180 4.63 34.94 6.96
CA GLU A 180 4.89 34.76 8.40
C GLU A 180 5.18 33.28 8.74
N PHE A 181 4.45 32.36 8.12
CA PHE A 181 4.67 30.92 8.32
C PHE A 181 6.08 30.49 7.91
N TYR A 182 6.56 30.95 6.75
CA TYR A 182 7.91 30.66 6.29
C TYR A 182 8.96 31.29 7.21
N ASP A 183 8.78 32.54 7.60
CA ASP A 183 9.70 33.25 8.48
C ASP A 183 9.78 32.59 9.87
N TYR A 184 8.64 32.21 10.44
CA TYR A 184 8.59 31.46 11.71
C TYR A 184 9.27 30.09 11.57
N ALA A 185 8.99 29.38 10.49
CA ALA A 185 9.64 28.09 10.23
C ALA A 185 11.16 28.25 10.12
N LYS A 186 11.63 29.33 9.52
CA LYS A 186 13.06 29.66 9.42
C LYS A 186 13.69 29.94 10.79
N MET A 187 13.02 30.76 11.62
CA MET A 187 13.49 31.07 12.98
C MET A 187 13.52 29.85 13.89
N LEU A 188 12.60 28.92 13.71
CA LEU A 188 12.48 27.69 14.48
C LEU A 188 13.43 26.58 14.01
N THR A 189 14.02 26.70 12.82
CA THR A 189 14.93 25.69 12.25
C THR A 189 16.33 25.85 12.81
N LYS A 190 16.77 24.86 13.59
CA LYS A 190 18.11 24.78 14.22
C LYS A 190 18.72 23.41 13.92
N PRO A 191 19.33 23.21 12.73
CA PRO A 191 19.82 21.92 12.27
C PRO A 191 20.88 21.31 13.19
N GLU A 192 21.66 22.14 13.86
CA GLU A 192 22.73 21.73 14.77
C GLU A 192 22.25 20.92 15.97
N ILE A 193 20.97 21.11 16.35
CA ILE A 193 20.32 20.34 17.42
C ILE A 193 19.23 19.40 16.87
N GLY A 194 19.11 19.30 15.54
CA GLY A 194 18.11 18.49 14.88
C GLY A 194 16.69 19.03 15.00
N GLN A 195 16.51 20.34 15.24
CA GLN A 195 15.20 21.00 15.33
C GLN A 195 14.79 21.58 13.98
N TRP A 196 13.52 21.38 13.60
CA TRP A 196 12.95 21.88 12.37
C TRP A 196 11.74 22.77 12.62
N GLY A 197 11.62 23.82 11.80
CA GLY A 197 10.50 24.75 11.89
C GLY A 197 9.18 24.11 11.46
N PHE A 198 9.23 23.27 10.43
CA PHE A 198 8.08 22.54 9.92
C PHE A 198 8.49 21.17 9.40
N GLY A 199 7.52 20.29 9.11
CA GLY A 199 7.80 18.99 8.52
C GLY A 199 6.65 18.42 7.72
N PHE A 200 7.03 17.65 6.69
CA PHE A 200 6.11 16.82 5.93
C PHE A 200 6.41 15.35 6.18
N ASP A 201 5.38 14.58 6.46
CA ASP A 201 5.50 13.12 6.39
C ASP A 201 5.68 12.72 4.91
N SER A 202 6.73 11.98 4.61
CA SER A 202 7.08 11.52 3.26
C SER A 202 6.70 10.06 3.01
N ALA A 203 5.94 9.42 3.91
CA ALA A 203 5.31 8.15 3.60
C ALA A 203 4.38 8.30 2.38
N PRO A 204 4.19 7.24 1.58
CA PRO A 204 3.27 7.29 0.45
C PRO A 204 1.90 7.85 0.85
N GLN A 205 1.37 8.78 0.05
CA GLN A 205 0.12 9.53 0.25
C GLN A 205 0.17 10.64 1.30
N SER A 206 1.27 10.79 2.04
CA SER A 206 1.28 11.68 3.18
C SER A 206 1.69 13.11 2.84
N THR A 207 2.62 13.33 1.91
CA THR A 207 3.09 14.70 1.62
C THR A 207 1.97 15.54 1.01
N SER A 208 1.30 15.05 -0.01
CA SER A 208 0.19 15.74 -0.69
C SER A 208 -1.05 15.87 0.19
N TYR A 209 -1.26 14.92 1.09
CA TYR A 209 -2.31 14.96 2.08
C TYR A 209 -2.22 16.19 3.00
N TRP A 210 -1.02 16.62 3.36
CA TRP A 210 -0.81 17.87 4.08
C TRP A 210 -0.69 19.08 3.16
N TRP A 211 -0.11 18.89 1.97
CA TRP A 211 0.09 19.95 1.00
C TRP A 211 -1.22 20.52 0.43
N ILE A 212 -2.27 19.72 0.39
CA ILE A 212 -3.58 20.14 -0.16
C ILE A 212 -4.13 21.40 0.53
N ASN A 213 -3.78 21.62 1.78
CA ASN A 213 -4.17 22.83 2.50
C ASN A 213 -3.54 24.10 1.89
N PHE A 214 -2.31 24.00 1.40
CA PHE A 214 -1.68 25.09 0.63
C PHE A 214 -2.35 25.27 -0.73
N LEU A 215 -2.72 24.19 -1.41
CA LEU A 215 -3.45 24.26 -2.68
C LEU A 215 -4.78 25.03 -2.49
N TRP A 216 -5.58 24.67 -1.50
CA TRP A 216 -6.85 25.34 -1.22
C TRP A 216 -6.68 26.78 -0.75
N SER A 217 -5.71 27.08 0.07
CA SER A 217 -5.43 28.44 0.51
C SER A 217 -4.90 29.34 -0.61
N ALA A 218 -4.33 28.76 -1.66
CA ALA A 218 -4.01 29.45 -2.92
C ALA A 218 -5.25 29.68 -3.80
N GLY A 219 -6.40 29.06 -3.50
CA GLY A 219 -7.61 29.11 -4.30
C GLY A 219 -7.73 28.00 -5.36
N GLY A 220 -6.84 27.00 -5.32
CA GLY A 220 -6.88 25.84 -6.21
C GLY A 220 -7.80 24.73 -5.69
N GLU A 221 -8.05 23.74 -6.54
CA GLU A 221 -8.80 22.51 -6.23
C GLU A 221 -7.99 21.27 -6.65
N ALA A 222 -8.19 20.16 -5.97
CA ALA A 222 -7.53 18.92 -6.34
C ALA A 222 -8.21 18.22 -7.52
N VAL A 223 -9.51 18.03 -7.43
CA VAL A 223 -10.36 17.38 -8.44
C VAL A 223 -11.66 18.16 -8.60
N LYS A 224 -12.30 18.02 -9.76
CA LYS A 224 -13.65 18.57 -10.01
C LYS A 224 -14.47 17.61 -10.86
N GLN A 225 -15.77 17.67 -10.71
CA GLN A 225 -16.70 16.97 -11.57
C GLN A 225 -17.11 17.84 -12.76
N LEU A 226 -17.04 17.30 -13.96
CA LEU A 226 -17.50 17.95 -15.17
C LEU A 226 -19.04 17.84 -15.28
N PRO A 227 -19.68 18.67 -16.12
CA PRO A 227 -21.12 18.62 -16.33
C PRO A 227 -21.66 17.26 -16.81
N ASP A 228 -20.81 16.45 -17.46
CA ASP A 228 -21.13 15.08 -17.90
C ASP A 228 -20.94 14.04 -16.79
N GLY A 229 -20.66 14.47 -15.56
CA GLY A 229 -20.47 13.61 -14.39
C GLY A 229 -19.07 12.98 -14.27
N LYS A 230 -18.16 13.23 -15.21
CA LYS A 230 -16.80 12.72 -15.13
C LYS A 230 -15.95 13.55 -14.20
N TRP A 231 -15.07 12.89 -13.48
CA TRP A 231 -14.08 13.52 -12.62
C TRP A 231 -12.78 13.80 -13.38
N VAL A 232 -12.20 14.97 -13.12
CA VAL A 232 -10.90 15.39 -13.67
C VAL A 232 -10.09 16.11 -12.59
N THR A 233 -8.79 16.13 -12.74
CA THR A 233 -7.91 16.95 -11.90
C THR A 233 -8.18 18.43 -12.10
N ALA A 234 -7.91 19.22 -11.06
CA ALA A 234 -8.13 20.66 -11.08
C ALA A 234 -6.99 21.46 -10.44
N PHE A 235 -5.87 20.82 -10.12
CA PHE A 235 -4.73 21.47 -9.48
C PHE A 235 -3.71 22.07 -10.47
N ASN A 236 -3.79 21.74 -11.74
CA ASN A 236 -2.90 22.27 -12.79
C ASN A 236 -3.35 23.66 -13.25
N THR A 237 -3.35 24.57 -12.31
CA THR A 237 -3.76 25.98 -12.47
C THR A 237 -2.66 26.91 -11.94
N PRO A 238 -2.72 28.23 -12.23
CA PRO A 238 -1.80 29.20 -11.63
C PRO A 238 -1.80 29.16 -10.09
N GLU A 239 -2.95 28.85 -9.46
CA GLU A 239 -3.07 28.71 -8.01
C GLU A 239 -2.32 27.47 -7.53
N GLY A 240 -2.46 26.36 -8.24
CA GLY A 240 -1.71 25.14 -7.96
C GLY A 240 -0.19 25.34 -8.13
N ALA A 241 0.21 26.10 -9.16
CA ALA A 241 1.63 26.44 -9.36
C ALA A 241 2.19 27.28 -8.19
N LYS A 242 1.40 28.25 -7.69
CA LYS A 242 1.79 29.03 -6.49
C LYS A 242 1.93 28.13 -5.25
N ALA A 243 1.01 27.18 -5.06
CA ALA A 243 1.08 26.24 -3.94
C ALA A 243 2.30 25.31 -4.06
N LEU A 244 2.64 24.87 -5.27
CA LEU A 244 3.82 24.03 -5.52
C LEU A 244 5.12 24.83 -5.33
N GLU A 245 5.15 26.08 -5.75
CA GLU A 245 6.26 26.99 -5.54
C GLU A 245 6.50 27.27 -4.04
N PHE A 246 5.42 27.46 -3.28
CA PHE A 246 5.52 27.64 -1.85
C PHE A 246 6.05 26.36 -1.16
N TYR A 247 5.60 25.19 -1.59
CA TYR A 247 6.15 23.93 -1.11
C TYR A 247 7.66 23.83 -1.44
N LYS A 248 8.08 24.18 -2.65
CA LYS A 248 9.50 24.26 -3.03
C LYS A 248 10.27 25.17 -2.08
N LYS A 249 9.73 26.35 -1.79
CA LYS A 249 10.32 27.32 -0.84
C LYS A 249 10.56 26.68 0.53
N LEU A 250 9.59 25.90 1.01
CA LEU A 250 9.71 25.23 2.32
C LEU A 250 10.78 24.13 2.34
N VAL A 251 10.95 23.35 1.26
CA VAL A 251 11.78 22.13 1.30
C VAL A 251 13.11 22.25 0.56
N ALA A 252 13.27 23.20 -0.36
CA ALA A 252 14.39 23.23 -1.29
C ALA A 252 15.15 24.54 -1.35
N ASP A 253 14.57 25.69 -0.95
CA ASP A 253 15.24 26.98 -1.04
C ASP A 253 16.46 27.03 -0.10
N GLU A 254 17.56 27.57 -0.59
CA GLU A 254 18.77 27.75 0.18
C GLU A 254 18.75 29.10 0.92
N TRP A 255 19.13 29.06 2.16
CA TRP A 255 19.29 30.25 3.00
C TRP A 255 20.49 30.11 3.91
N THR A 256 20.93 31.21 4.54
CA THR A 256 22.11 31.22 5.40
C THR A 256 21.70 31.24 6.87
N LEU A 257 22.21 30.30 7.64
CA LEU A 257 22.08 30.24 9.09
C LEU A 257 22.84 31.38 9.77
N PRO A 258 22.54 31.71 11.03
CA PRO A 258 23.27 32.74 11.78
C PRO A 258 24.77 32.48 11.90
N ASP A 259 25.22 31.22 11.84
CA ASP A 259 26.62 30.81 11.86
C ASP A 259 27.32 30.91 10.49
N GLY A 260 26.61 31.40 9.46
CA GLY A 260 27.12 31.55 8.09
C GLY A 260 27.02 30.30 7.21
N LYS A 261 26.58 29.18 7.73
CA LYS A 261 26.39 27.95 6.94
C LYS A 261 25.14 28.02 6.07
N LYS A 262 25.22 27.43 4.89
CA LYS A 262 24.06 27.28 4.01
C LYS A 262 23.16 26.14 4.49
N GLN A 263 21.88 26.41 4.59
CA GLN A 263 20.83 25.47 4.91
C GLN A 263 19.85 25.38 3.75
N ARG A 264 19.43 24.17 3.43
CA ARG A 264 18.40 23.91 2.39
C ARG A 264 17.07 23.64 3.06
N GLY A 265 16.04 24.39 2.69
CA GLY A 265 14.69 24.30 3.24
C GLY A 265 14.59 24.70 4.73
N VAL A 266 13.37 24.90 5.17
CA VAL A 266 12.95 25.13 6.55
C VAL A 266 12.05 24.01 7.05
N ALA A 267 11.66 23.11 6.17
CA ALA A 267 10.85 21.94 6.44
C ALA A 267 11.61 20.66 6.15
N ILE A 268 11.49 19.68 7.07
CA ILE A 268 12.04 18.35 6.88
C ILE A 268 10.99 17.42 6.20
N ARG A 269 11.50 16.46 5.44
CA ARG A 269 10.70 15.35 4.89
C ARG A 269 11.19 14.04 5.47
N THR A 270 10.32 13.31 6.15
CA THR A 270 10.63 12.01 6.74
C THR A 270 9.39 11.13 6.79
N ALA A 271 9.55 9.82 6.64
CA ALA A 271 8.44 8.86 6.64
C ALA A 271 7.81 8.61 8.04
N ASN A 272 8.35 9.18 9.09
CA ASN A 272 7.86 9.01 10.45
C ASN A 272 7.96 10.32 11.25
N LEU A 273 7.43 11.39 10.67
CA LEU A 273 7.59 12.75 11.17
C LEU A 273 7.28 12.89 12.66
N MET A 274 6.13 12.41 13.10
CA MET A 274 5.70 12.54 14.49
C MET A 274 6.54 11.72 15.46
N ARG A 275 6.98 10.53 15.04
CA ARG A 275 7.88 9.70 15.85
C ARG A 275 9.28 10.32 15.96
N ASP A 276 9.81 10.81 14.86
CA ASP A 276 11.21 11.19 14.76
C ASP A 276 11.45 12.60 15.32
N PHE A 277 10.51 13.50 15.14
CA PHE A 277 10.63 14.89 15.53
C PHE A 277 9.54 15.40 16.48
N GLY A 278 8.29 14.98 16.28
CA GLY A 278 7.16 15.41 17.10
C GLY A 278 7.28 14.89 18.55
N ALA A 279 7.42 13.57 18.71
CA ALA A 279 7.56 12.95 20.03
C ALA A 279 8.83 13.39 20.78
N ARG A 280 9.92 13.66 20.04
CA ARG A 280 11.19 14.15 20.63
C ARG A 280 11.20 15.65 20.89
N GLY A 281 10.10 16.36 20.65
CA GLY A 281 10.00 17.78 20.82
C GLY A 281 10.89 18.64 19.90
N LYS A 282 11.23 18.10 18.71
CA LYS A 282 12.13 18.74 17.74
C LYS A 282 11.40 19.37 16.56
N MET A 283 10.07 19.53 16.64
CA MET A 283 9.23 20.13 15.62
C MET A 283 8.59 21.41 16.12
N GLY A 284 8.81 22.52 15.42
CA GLY A 284 8.24 23.82 15.78
C GLY A 284 6.76 23.94 15.45
N MET A 285 6.38 23.53 14.23
CA MET A 285 5.03 23.58 13.69
C MET A 285 4.74 22.32 12.89
N TRP A 286 3.47 21.85 12.89
CA TRP A 286 3.01 20.73 12.06
C TRP A 286 1.50 20.83 11.80
N PHE A 287 1.01 20.11 10.78
CA PHE A 287 -0.42 19.95 10.54
C PHE A 287 -0.90 18.61 11.12
N GLN A 288 -2.09 18.61 11.74
CA GLN A 288 -2.65 17.40 12.34
C GLN A 288 -4.16 17.53 12.54
N TYR A 289 -4.86 16.38 12.71
CA TYR A 289 -6.22 16.36 13.24
C TYR A 289 -6.20 16.38 14.78
N GLN A 290 -7.27 16.92 15.36
CA GLN A 290 -7.45 16.92 16.82
C GLN A 290 -7.47 15.50 17.38
N THR A 291 -8.16 14.59 16.74
CA THR A 291 -8.26 13.17 17.14
C THR A 291 -6.89 12.48 17.18
N ASP A 292 -6.03 12.78 16.23
CA ASP A 292 -4.69 12.19 16.17
C ASP A 292 -3.75 12.79 17.24
N VAL A 293 -3.92 14.07 17.59
CA VAL A 293 -3.19 14.68 18.70
C VAL A 293 -3.55 14.00 20.02
N ILE A 294 -4.83 13.67 20.20
CA ILE A 294 -5.29 12.91 21.36
C ILE A 294 -4.71 11.48 21.35
N ALA A 295 -4.76 10.79 20.19
CA ALA A 295 -4.27 9.42 20.05
C ALA A 295 -2.75 9.31 20.28
N ASN A 296 -1.97 10.24 19.73
CA ASN A 296 -0.51 10.21 19.75
C ASN A 296 0.10 10.76 21.05
N ARG A 297 -0.71 11.24 21.97
CA ARG A 297 -0.20 11.84 23.22
C ARG A 297 0.59 10.88 24.10
N SER A 298 0.27 9.59 24.07
CA SER A 298 1.01 8.59 24.84
C SER A 298 2.47 8.44 24.41
N THR A 299 2.85 9.01 23.25
CA THR A 299 4.21 8.97 22.70
C THR A 299 4.97 10.30 22.82
N ALA A 300 4.31 11.38 23.27
CA ALA A 300 4.91 12.71 23.36
C ALA A 300 5.14 13.13 24.83
N ASP A 301 6.40 13.32 25.21
CA ASP A 301 6.81 13.88 26.51
C ASP A 301 6.49 15.40 26.64
N VAL A 302 5.65 15.94 25.77
CA VAL A 302 5.33 17.36 25.71
C VAL A 302 4.02 17.66 26.41
N SER A 303 4.06 18.57 27.36
CA SER A 303 2.86 19.05 28.04
C SER A 303 1.86 19.68 27.05
N PRO A 304 0.57 19.33 27.08
CA PRO A 304 -0.45 19.95 26.24
C PRO A 304 -0.54 21.48 26.35
N ALA A 305 -0.17 22.05 27.51
CA ALA A 305 -0.14 23.48 27.68
C ALA A 305 0.90 24.20 26.81
N LEU A 306 1.91 23.46 26.32
CA LEU A 306 2.94 23.97 25.41
C LEU A 306 2.55 23.86 23.94
N ILE A 307 1.40 23.26 23.63
CA ILE A 307 0.91 23.11 22.27
C ILE A 307 -0.13 24.18 21.99
N GLY A 308 0.13 25.02 21.00
CA GLY A 308 -0.85 25.95 20.44
C GLY A 308 -1.56 25.33 19.24
N ILE A 309 -2.79 25.77 18.96
CA ILE A 309 -3.56 25.43 17.76
C ILE A 309 -4.01 26.71 17.05
N ALA A 310 -4.01 26.67 15.73
CA ALA A 310 -4.43 27.78 14.92
C ALA A 310 -5.07 27.28 13.60
N PRO A 311 -5.86 28.13 12.92
CA PRO A 311 -6.17 27.91 11.51
C PRO A 311 -4.90 27.80 10.67
N MET A 312 -5.01 27.11 9.53
CA MET A 312 -3.94 27.13 8.53
C MET A 312 -3.61 28.57 8.14
N PRO A 313 -2.35 28.90 7.86
CA PRO A 313 -1.97 30.24 7.40
C PRO A 313 -2.70 30.59 6.07
N LYS A 314 -3.14 31.83 5.96
CA LYS A 314 -3.79 32.31 4.74
C LYS A 314 -2.84 32.27 3.56
N GLY A 315 -3.34 31.79 2.44
CA GLY A 315 -2.61 31.87 1.17
C GLY A 315 -2.73 33.24 0.49
N PRO A 316 -2.17 33.36 -0.72
CA PRO A 316 -2.15 34.60 -1.50
C PRO A 316 -3.55 35.19 -1.82
N THR A 317 -4.59 34.36 -1.74
CA THR A 317 -5.98 34.77 -1.97
C THR A 317 -6.68 35.27 -0.69
N GLY A 318 -6.01 35.24 0.45
CA GLY A 318 -6.60 35.51 1.75
C GLY A 318 -7.44 34.39 2.35
N LEU A 319 -7.56 33.24 1.64
CA LEU A 319 -8.25 32.04 2.09
C LEU A 319 -7.36 31.20 3.00
N THR A 320 -8.00 30.47 3.93
CA THR A 320 -7.35 29.38 4.66
C THR A 320 -7.72 28.06 4.00
N GLY A 321 -6.78 27.12 3.91
CA GLY A 321 -7.04 25.77 3.45
C GLY A 321 -7.13 24.84 4.65
N ASN A 322 -8.30 24.26 4.89
CA ASN A 322 -8.45 23.29 5.98
C ASN A 322 -9.20 22.08 5.44
N GLU A 323 -8.65 20.91 5.65
CA GLU A 323 -9.34 19.68 5.33
C GLU A 323 -10.32 19.32 6.44
N ILE A 324 -11.55 18.99 6.04
CA ILE A 324 -12.55 18.33 6.88
C ILE A 324 -12.58 16.85 6.52
N ASN A 325 -12.47 16.01 7.53
CA ASN A 325 -12.60 14.58 7.37
C ASN A 325 -13.66 14.00 8.30
N ALA A 326 -14.10 12.80 8.02
CA ALA A 326 -15.05 12.08 8.86
C ALA A 326 -14.65 10.61 8.98
N TYR A 327 -14.64 10.13 10.20
CA TYR A 327 -14.55 8.72 10.50
C TYR A 327 -15.94 8.11 10.41
N MET A 328 -16.16 7.24 9.43
CA MET A 328 -17.50 6.79 9.06
C MET A 328 -17.60 5.28 9.02
N TYR A 329 -18.80 4.79 9.30
CA TYR A 329 -19.17 3.42 9.05
C TYR A 329 -20.26 3.33 7.97
N GLY A 330 -20.18 2.27 7.16
CA GLY A 330 -21.23 1.89 6.24
C GLY A 330 -21.73 0.47 6.56
N VAL A 331 -22.96 0.17 6.16
CA VAL A 331 -23.51 -1.18 6.23
C VAL A 331 -23.20 -1.94 4.95
N SER A 332 -22.84 -3.20 5.06
CA SER A 332 -22.46 -4.03 3.92
C SER A 332 -23.61 -4.26 2.93
N GLY A 333 -23.35 -3.98 1.66
CA GLY A 333 -24.27 -4.31 0.56
C GLY A 333 -24.40 -5.81 0.28
N LEU A 334 -23.47 -6.62 0.77
CA LEU A 334 -23.50 -8.08 0.66
C LEU A 334 -24.39 -8.75 1.72
N GLN A 335 -24.69 -8.05 2.82
CA GLN A 335 -25.58 -8.59 3.86
C GLN A 335 -27.02 -8.66 3.36
N LYS A 336 -27.59 -9.87 3.29
CA LYS A 336 -28.94 -10.11 2.77
C LYS A 336 -29.99 -10.20 3.89
N ASP A 337 -29.57 -10.54 5.10
CA ASP A 337 -30.50 -10.65 6.23
C ASP A 337 -30.92 -9.27 6.76
N PRO A 338 -32.22 -8.92 6.69
CA PRO A 338 -32.71 -7.63 7.16
C PRO A 338 -32.52 -7.44 8.68
N ALA A 339 -32.49 -8.52 9.48
CA ALA A 339 -32.28 -8.42 10.91
C ALA A 339 -30.83 -8.03 11.23
N VAL A 340 -29.86 -8.61 10.52
CA VAL A 340 -28.44 -8.26 10.65
C VAL A 340 -28.19 -6.84 10.14
N ARG A 341 -28.79 -6.44 9.03
CA ARG A 341 -28.68 -5.05 8.51
C ARG A 341 -29.21 -4.01 9.53
N ARG A 342 -30.36 -4.27 10.15
CA ARG A 342 -30.88 -3.40 11.19
C ARG A 342 -29.97 -3.35 12.41
N ALA A 343 -29.45 -4.49 12.85
CA ALA A 343 -28.53 -4.55 13.97
C ALA A 343 -27.20 -3.82 13.65
N ALA A 344 -26.71 -3.93 12.42
CA ALA A 344 -25.55 -3.19 11.93
C ALA A 344 -25.79 -1.68 11.93
N TRP A 345 -26.97 -1.23 11.46
CA TRP A 345 -27.35 0.16 11.53
C TRP A 345 -27.46 0.68 12.97
N GLU A 346 -28.04 -0.10 13.89
CA GLU A 346 -28.11 0.31 15.30
C GLU A 346 -26.72 0.57 15.88
N PHE A 347 -25.75 -0.27 15.54
CA PHE A 347 -24.35 -0.04 15.92
C PHE A 347 -23.78 1.24 15.28
N VAL A 348 -23.93 1.39 13.98
CA VAL A 348 -23.41 2.56 13.23
C VAL A 348 -24.01 3.86 13.79
N ARG A 349 -25.33 3.89 13.99
CA ARG A 349 -26.05 5.04 14.54
C ARG A 349 -25.60 5.35 15.98
N PHE A 350 -25.46 4.32 16.82
CA PHE A 350 -25.06 4.50 18.21
C PHE A 350 -23.66 5.10 18.32
N MET A 351 -22.72 4.64 17.51
CA MET A 351 -21.35 5.16 17.49
C MET A 351 -21.29 6.67 17.20
N GLY A 352 -22.21 7.22 16.42
CA GLY A 352 -22.31 8.67 16.13
C GLY A 352 -23.37 9.40 16.98
N SER A 353 -23.89 8.80 18.04
CA SER A 353 -24.94 9.42 18.88
C SER A 353 -24.35 10.39 19.93
N ASP A 354 -25.21 11.25 20.49
CA ASP A 354 -24.86 12.12 21.62
C ASP A 354 -24.44 11.32 22.87
N GLU A 355 -25.02 10.14 23.05
CA GLU A 355 -24.64 9.25 24.14
C GLU A 355 -23.21 8.74 23.96
N ALA A 356 -22.82 8.38 22.74
CA ALA A 356 -21.45 8.00 22.44
C ALA A 356 -20.46 9.16 22.63
N ASP A 357 -20.85 10.38 22.24
CA ASP A 357 -20.01 11.56 22.43
C ASP A 357 -19.85 11.90 23.91
N ALA A 358 -20.92 11.77 24.72
CA ALA A 358 -20.83 11.93 26.18
C ALA A 358 -19.86 10.93 26.82
N ILE A 359 -19.92 9.66 26.40
CA ILE A 359 -19.01 8.59 26.89
C ILE A 359 -17.58 8.89 26.48
N ARG A 360 -17.32 9.31 25.23
CA ARG A 360 -15.97 9.69 24.79
C ARG A 360 -15.43 10.88 25.57
N THR A 361 -16.25 11.93 25.72
CA THR A 361 -15.89 13.13 26.48
C THR A 361 -15.50 12.76 27.92
N LYS A 362 -16.33 11.96 28.60
CA LYS A 362 -16.05 11.44 29.94
C LYS A 362 -14.71 10.69 29.97
N ALA A 363 -14.52 9.78 29.04
CA ALA A 363 -13.29 8.98 28.97
C ALA A 363 -12.03 9.83 28.73
N TYR A 364 -12.11 10.89 27.92
CA TYR A 364 -11.02 11.83 27.73
C TYR A 364 -10.74 12.65 28.97
N VAL A 365 -11.79 13.15 29.66
CA VAL A 365 -11.65 13.89 30.91
C VAL A 365 -10.98 13.03 31.99
N GLU A 366 -11.42 11.79 32.17
CA GLU A 366 -10.85 10.84 33.13
C GLU A 366 -9.38 10.49 32.84
N GLN A 367 -8.97 10.59 31.57
CA GLN A 367 -7.58 10.42 31.14
C GLN A 367 -6.74 11.71 31.24
N GLY A 368 -7.26 12.78 31.84
CA GLY A 368 -6.59 14.06 31.97
C GLY A 368 -6.50 14.87 30.67
N LEU A 369 -7.35 14.58 29.69
CA LEU A 369 -7.38 15.22 28.38
C LEU A 369 -8.54 16.22 28.21
N GLY A 370 -9.21 16.59 29.31
CA GLY A 370 -10.35 17.49 29.26
C GLY A 370 -10.07 18.82 28.54
N ASN A 371 -8.88 19.37 28.68
CA ASN A 371 -8.46 20.60 28.00
C ASN A 371 -8.23 20.42 26.46
N MET A 372 -8.25 19.20 25.95
CA MET A 372 -8.15 18.88 24.52
C MET A 372 -9.52 18.58 23.88
N VAL A 373 -10.53 18.37 24.68
CA VAL A 373 -11.91 18.19 24.21
C VAL A 373 -12.51 19.54 23.82
N SER A 374 -13.37 19.53 22.81
CA SER A 374 -14.09 20.73 22.38
C SER A 374 -14.85 21.35 23.56
N PRO A 375 -14.67 22.64 23.86
CA PRO A 375 -15.47 23.31 24.89
C PRO A 375 -16.97 23.25 24.69
N VAL A 376 -17.43 23.08 23.43
CA VAL A 376 -18.85 22.86 23.12
C VAL A 376 -19.31 21.53 23.71
N GLU A 377 -18.52 20.45 23.51
CA GLU A 377 -18.81 19.13 24.07
C GLU A 377 -18.68 19.12 25.59
N LEU A 378 -17.61 19.75 26.12
CA LEU A 378 -17.44 19.89 27.59
C LEU A 378 -18.66 20.54 28.23
N LYS A 379 -19.12 21.68 27.72
CA LYS A 379 -20.33 22.35 28.21
C LYS A 379 -21.58 21.52 28.04
N LYS A 380 -21.74 20.88 26.86
CA LYS A 380 -22.91 20.04 26.56
C LYS A 380 -23.05 18.88 27.56
N PHE A 381 -21.93 18.35 28.02
CA PHE A 381 -21.89 17.17 28.89
C PHE A 381 -21.54 17.47 30.36
N GLY A 382 -21.52 18.74 30.76
CA GLY A 382 -21.39 19.15 32.16
C GLY A 382 -19.98 19.15 32.73
N TYR A 383 -18.97 19.38 31.89
CA TYR A 383 -17.55 19.49 32.26
C TYR A 383 -17.04 20.93 32.15
N ASP A 384 -17.83 21.92 32.62
CA ASP A 384 -17.51 23.33 32.46
C ASP A 384 -16.17 23.73 33.12
N GLU A 385 -15.75 23.04 34.18
CA GLU A 385 -14.49 23.26 34.88
C GLU A 385 -13.24 23.09 34.01
N PHE A 386 -13.33 22.32 32.92
CA PHE A 386 -12.24 22.12 31.94
C PHE A 386 -12.25 23.17 30.84
N VAL A 387 -13.24 24.06 30.80
CA VAL A 387 -13.33 25.12 29.79
C VAL A 387 -12.42 26.28 30.14
N THR A 388 -11.14 26.16 29.81
CA THR A 388 -10.15 27.21 30.01
C THR A 388 -10.25 28.34 28.99
N ALA A 389 -9.66 29.52 29.27
CA ALA A 389 -9.57 30.62 28.29
C ALA A 389 -8.86 30.17 26.98
N GLN A 390 -7.83 29.35 27.09
CA GLN A 390 -7.13 28.72 25.97
C GLN A 390 -8.03 27.74 25.23
N GLY A 391 -8.81 26.93 25.93
CA GLY A 391 -9.81 26.06 25.35
C GLY A 391 -10.88 26.82 24.56
N GLN A 392 -11.30 28.00 25.04
CA GLN A 392 -12.25 28.85 24.30
C GLN A 392 -11.64 29.42 23.00
N GLN A 393 -10.37 29.77 22.99
CA GLN A 393 -9.68 30.15 21.74
C GLN A 393 -9.61 28.97 20.77
N TRP A 394 -9.33 27.82 21.29
CA TRP A 394 -9.32 26.54 20.57
C TRP A 394 -10.68 26.25 19.92
N SER A 395 -11.75 26.33 20.70
CA SER A 395 -13.11 26.10 20.22
C SER A 395 -13.50 27.05 19.08
N ARG A 396 -13.18 28.34 19.23
CA ARG A 396 -13.42 29.33 18.19
C ARG A 396 -12.60 29.07 16.92
N ALA A 397 -11.35 28.63 17.08
CA ALA A 397 -10.52 28.25 15.96
C ALA A 397 -11.11 27.03 15.24
N LEU A 398 -11.42 25.96 15.96
CA LEU A 398 -12.02 24.75 15.39
C LEU A 398 -13.34 25.02 14.71
N GLN A 399 -14.24 25.82 15.32
CA GLN A 399 -15.52 26.17 14.70
C GLN A 399 -15.32 26.88 13.35
N ARG A 400 -14.41 27.86 13.28
CA ARG A 400 -14.08 28.54 12.01
C ARG A 400 -13.52 27.59 10.97
N LEU A 401 -12.69 26.63 11.42
CA LEU A 401 -12.10 25.63 10.54
C LEU A 401 -13.17 24.71 9.94
N PHE A 402 -14.17 24.29 10.73
CA PHE A 402 -15.30 23.53 10.21
C PHE A 402 -16.17 24.36 9.26
N GLU A 403 -16.38 25.65 9.52
CA GLU A 403 -17.16 26.53 8.65
C GLU A 403 -16.49 26.79 7.30
N SER A 404 -15.16 26.92 7.27
CA SER A 404 -14.37 27.25 6.08
C SER A 404 -13.70 26.06 5.40
N GLY A 405 -13.69 24.90 6.05
CA GLY A 405 -12.96 23.72 5.57
C GLY A 405 -13.61 23.06 4.37
N LYS A 406 -12.83 22.25 3.67
CA LYS A 406 -13.27 21.44 2.53
C LYS A 406 -13.12 19.97 2.83
N PRO A 407 -14.02 19.09 2.38
CA PRO A 407 -13.80 17.65 2.47
C PRO A 407 -12.56 17.27 1.65
N GLU A 408 -11.86 16.21 2.10
CA GLU A 408 -10.79 15.65 1.28
C GLU A 408 -11.31 15.30 -0.13
N PRO A 409 -10.42 15.23 -1.16
CA PRO A 409 -10.86 14.89 -2.50
C PRO A 409 -11.66 13.60 -2.51
N TYR A 410 -12.85 13.65 -3.07
CA TYR A 410 -13.78 12.54 -3.18
C TYR A 410 -14.22 12.38 -4.63
N GLY A 411 -14.91 11.29 -4.91
CA GLY A 411 -15.33 10.93 -6.25
C GLY A 411 -14.75 9.60 -6.72
N LYS A 412 -14.98 9.27 -7.97
CA LYS A 412 -14.58 8.00 -8.56
C LYS A 412 -13.06 7.82 -8.50
N ASN A 413 -12.61 6.70 -7.94
CA ASN A 413 -11.21 6.30 -7.83
C ASN A 413 -10.29 7.32 -7.12
N CYS A 414 -10.84 8.15 -6.22
CA CYS A 414 -10.06 9.13 -5.47
C CYS A 414 -9.21 8.51 -4.34
N GLU A 415 -9.36 7.24 -4.04
CA GLU A 415 -8.60 6.56 -2.98
C GLU A 415 -7.08 6.69 -3.11
N MET A 416 -6.57 6.81 -4.33
CA MET A 416 -5.14 6.94 -4.60
C MET A 416 -4.72 8.34 -5.06
N ILE A 417 -5.61 9.33 -4.98
CA ILE A 417 -5.31 10.69 -5.48
C ILE A 417 -4.07 11.28 -4.82
N TYR A 418 -3.91 11.10 -3.52
CA TYR A 418 -2.75 11.62 -2.79
C TYR A 418 -1.44 10.93 -3.18
N THR A 419 -1.46 9.62 -3.49
CA THR A 419 -0.27 8.91 -3.99
C THR A 419 0.23 9.51 -5.29
N GLU A 420 -0.68 9.84 -6.18
CA GLU A 420 -0.33 10.41 -7.48
C GLU A 420 0.01 11.90 -7.35
N MET A 421 -0.63 12.64 -6.45
CA MET A 421 -0.30 14.04 -6.13
C MET A 421 1.02 14.20 -5.38
N ASP A 422 1.56 13.16 -4.75
CA ASP A 422 2.91 13.19 -4.17
C ASP A 422 3.98 13.35 -5.25
N GLN A 423 3.75 12.89 -6.47
CA GLN A 423 4.76 12.90 -7.52
C GLN A 423 5.23 14.32 -7.91
N PRO A 424 4.35 15.32 -8.13
CA PRO A 424 4.75 16.71 -8.34
C PRO A 424 5.59 17.27 -7.20
N LEU A 425 5.25 16.92 -5.94
CA LEU A 425 5.96 17.39 -4.76
C LEU A 425 7.37 16.79 -4.65
N VAL A 426 7.50 15.51 -4.99
CA VAL A 426 8.81 14.87 -5.08
C VAL A 426 9.61 15.47 -6.22
N GLU A 427 9.01 15.68 -7.38
CA GLU A 427 9.70 16.22 -8.56
C GLU A 427 10.25 17.62 -8.31
N ILE A 428 9.43 18.54 -7.76
CA ILE A 428 9.88 19.91 -7.50
C ILE A 428 10.95 19.97 -6.39
N GLY A 429 10.87 19.08 -5.41
CA GLY A 429 11.87 18.96 -4.35
C GLY A 429 13.23 18.47 -4.85
N LEU A 430 13.24 17.52 -5.81
CA LEU A 430 14.47 17.01 -6.43
C LEU A 430 15.02 17.93 -7.51
N TYR A 431 14.14 18.58 -8.27
CA TYR A 431 14.48 19.42 -9.42
C TYR A 431 13.85 20.80 -9.28
N PRO A 432 14.33 21.66 -8.35
CA PRO A 432 13.68 22.93 -7.99
C PRO A 432 13.69 23.97 -9.12
N ASN A 433 14.49 23.77 -10.15
CA ASN A 433 14.57 24.66 -11.31
C ASN A 433 13.56 24.32 -12.42
N ARG A 434 12.76 23.26 -12.27
CA ARG A 434 11.71 22.91 -13.23
C ARG A 434 10.50 23.82 -13.07
N ASP A 435 9.84 24.10 -14.18
CA ASP A 435 8.60 24.91 -14.16
C ASP A 435 7.48 24.18 -13.43
N PRO A 436 6.87 24.78 -12.38
CA PRO A 436 5.78 24.19 -11.62
C PRO A 436 4.56 23.85 -12.48
N MET A 437 4.21 24.69 -13.47
CA MET A 437 3.05 24.42 -14.33
C MET A 437 3.28 23.20 -15.22
N ASP A 438 4.48 23.02 -15.75
CA ASP A 438 4.84 21.84 -16.53
C ASP A 438 4.73 20.55 -15.71
N ILE A 439 5.21 20.58 -14.45
CA ILE A 439 5.12 19.46 -13.53
C ILE A 439 3.64 19.11 -13.28
N LEU A 440 2.83 20.12 -12.94
CA LEU A 440 1.41 19.91 -12.64
C LEU A 440 0.62 19.43 -13.85
N ASN A 441 0.88 19.96 -15.05
CA ASN A 441 0.21 19.54 -16.28
C ASN A 441 0.50 18.07 -16.63
N ARG A 442 1.76 17.62 -16.48
CA ARG A 442 2.12 16.21 -16.69
C ARG A 442 1.45 15.31 -15.66
N ALA A 443 1.44 15.71 -14.39
CA ALA A 443 0.80 14.96 -13.32
C ALA A 443 -0.71 14.89 -13.53
N ALA A 444 -1.36 16.00 -13.85
CA ALA A 444 -2.80 16.07 -14.11
C ALA A 444 -3.22 15.13 -15.25
N ALA A 445 -2.55 15.24 -16.41
CA ALA A 445 -2.85 14.37 -17.56
C ALA A 445 -2.72 12.88 -17.23
N LYS A 446 -1.76 12.53 -16.37
CA LYS A 446 -1.53 11.17 -15.93
C LYS A 446 -2.59 10.68 -14.95
N ILE A 447 -2.94 11.51 -13.97
CA ILE A 447 -3.99 11.19 -12.99
C ILE A 447 -5.34 11.06 -13.69
N ASP A 448 -5.68 11.96 -14.58
CA ASP A 448 -6.92 11.94 -15.35
C ASP A 448 -7.04 10.62 -16.14
N ALA A 449 -6.00 10.22 -16.86
CA ALA A 449 -6.02 9.00 -17.65
C ALA A 449 -6.03 7.73 -16.80
N LYS A 450 -5.21 7.69 -15.75
CA LYS A 450 -4.96 6.47 -14.96
C LYS A 450 -6.01 6.22 -13.88
N LEU A 451 -6.29 7.24 -13.07
CA LEU A 451 -7.19 7.15 -11.92
C LEU A 451 -8.63 7.46 -12.29
N LEU A 452 -8.85 8.64 -12.82
CA LEU A 452 -10.18 9.17 -13.04
C LEU A 452 -10.83 8.61 -14.32
N GLY A 453 -10.03 7.92 -15.14
CA GLY A 453 -10.50 7.27 -16.37
C GLY A 453 -10.92 8.29 -17.44
N TYR A 454 -10.41 9.52 -17.36
CA TYR A 454 -10.66 10.56 -18.34
C TYR A 454 -9.49 10.66 -19.32
N THR A 455 -9.76 10.40 -20.58
CA THR A 455 -8.85 10.70 -21.68
C THR A 455 -9.64 11.47 -22.74
N PRO A 456 -9.12 12.58 -23.28
CA PRO A 456 -9.80 13.32 -24.34
C PRO A 456 -10.22 12.41 -25.50
N PRO A 457 -11.46 12.56 -26.05
CA PRO A 457 -12.01 11.62 -27.00
C PRO A 457 -11.18 11.45 -28.28
N ASP A 458 -10.55 12.50 -28.76
CA ASP A 458 -9.67 12.51 -29.93
C ASP A 458 -8.39 11.71 -29.69
N VAL A 459 -7.79 11.86 -28.49
CA VAL A 459 -6.61 11.09 -28.06
C VAL A 459 -6.98 9.62 -27.90
N MET A 460 -8.13 9.32 -27.30
CA MET A 460 -8.62 7.96 -27.13
C MET A 460 -8.84 7.27 -28.47
N ALA A 461 -9.50 7.91 -29.44
CA ALA A 461 -9.75 7.35 -30.76
C ALA A 461 -8.45 7.01 -31.51
N LYS A 462 -7.46 7.90 -31.43
CA LYS A 462 -6.15 7.70 -32.05
C LYS A 462 -5.39 6.55 -31.37
N ARG A 463 -5.33 6.53 -30.04
CA ARG A 463 -4.66 5.46 -29.27
C ARG A 463 -5.30 4.11 -29.51
N ARG A 464 -6.65 4.02 -29.50
CA ARG A 464 -7.39 2.78 -29.72
C ARG A 464 -7.08 2.13 -31.06
N ARG A 465 -6.94 2.91 -32.15
CA ARG A 465 -6.61 2.39 -33.47
C ARG A 465 -5.25 1.71 -33.52
N TYR A 466 -4.21 2.34 -32.95
CA TYR A 466 -2.86 1.76 -32.92
C TYR A 466 -2.76 0.58 -31.93
N ALA A 467 -3.36 0.73 -30.75
CA ALA A 467 -3.33 -0.31 -29.72
C ALA A 467 -4.06 -1.58 -30.16
N LEU A 468 -5.19 -1.45 -30.87
CA LEU A 468 -5.92 -2.63 -31.40
C LEU A 468 -5.03 -3.42 -32.37
N GLY A 469 -4.34 -2.75 -33.27
CA GLY A 469 -3.40 -3.42 -34.19
C GLY A 469 -2.25 -4.11 -33.44
N ALA A 470 -1.64 -3.41 -32.47
CA ALA A 470 -0.54 -3.96 -31.67
C ALA A 470 -0.98 -5.17 -30.81
N VAL A 471 -2.11 -5.05 -30.11
CA VAL A 471 -2.67 -6.13 -29.27
C VAL A 471 -3.04 -7.33 -30.12
N THR A 472 -3.73 -7.13 -31.24
CA THR A 472 -4.08 -8.21 -32.17
C THR A 472 -2.83 -8.89 -32.72
N GLY A 473 -1.80 -8.11 -33.11
CA GLY A 473 -0.52 -8.63 -33.57
C GLY A 473 0.19 -9.49 -32.51
N ILE A 474 0.21 -9.05 -31.27
CA ILE A 474 0.77 -9.80 -30.13
C ILE A 474 0.03 -11.13 -29.93
N PHE A 475 -1.31 -11.13 -29.94
CA PHE A 475 -2.09 -12.35 -29.82
C PHE A 475 -1.81 -13.32 -30.96
N VAL A 476 -1.75 -12.85 -32.22
CA VAL A 476 -1.42 -13.68 -33.39
C VAL A 476 -0.03 -14.29 -33.21
N LEU A 477 0.97 -13.53 -32.78
CA LEU A 477 2.31 -14.06 -32.58
C LEU A 477 2.36 -15.12 -31.46
N ILE A 478 1.64 -14.90 -30.35
CA ILE A 478 1.54 -15.86 -29.25
C ILE A 478 0.90 -17.16 -29.73
N PHE A 479 -0.26 -17.08 -30.42
CA PHE A 479 -0.97 -18.26 -30.92
C PHE A 479 -0.16 -18.99 -31.98
N ALA A 480 0.51 -18.27 -32.86
CA ALA A 480 1.41 -18.86 -33.85
C ALA A 480 2.60 -19.57 -33.18
N GLY A 481 3.18 -18.94 -32.15
CA GLY A 481 4.26 -19.55 -31.37
C GLY A 481 3.83 -20.84 -30.66
N ILE A 482 2.69 -20.79 -29.96
CA ILE A 482 2.10 -21.98 -29.32
C ILE A 482 1.79 -23.08 -30.35
N PHE A 483 1.19 -22.71 -31.49
CA PHE A 483 0.88 -23.68 -32.58
C PHE A 483 2.13 -24.35 -33.12
N VAL A 484 3.18 -23.58 -33.44
CA VAL A 484 4.45 -24.11 -33.91
C VAL A 484 5.09 -25.02 -32.84
N MET A 485 5.00 -24.66 -31.57
CA MET A 485 5.52 -25.47 -30.46
C MET A 485 4.75 -26.80 -30.35
N LEU A 486 3.42 -26.76 -30.32
CA LEU A 486 2.58 -27.98 -30.27
C LEU A 486 2.83 -28.91 -31.46
N ARG A 487 2.95 -28.34 -32.66
CA ARG A 487 3.31 -29.12 -33.87
C ARG A 487 4.68 -29.76 -33.75
N ARG A 488 5.69 -29.06 -33.17
CA ARG A 488 7.02 -29.64 -32.96
C ARG A 488 7.04 -30.72 -31.89
N LEU A 489 6.30 -30.52 -30.79
CA LEU A 489 6.12 -31.54 -29.75
C LEU A 489 5.45 -32.80 -30.29
N SER A 490 4.41 -32.66 -31.07
CA SER A 490 3.74 -33.82 -31.70
C SER A 490 4.66 -34.59 -32.65
N MET A 491 5.53 -33.90 -33.38
CA MET A 491 6.52 -34.54 -34.26
C MET A 491 7.67 -35.20 -33.49
N SER A 492 8.08 -34.67 -32.32
CA SER A 492 9.14 -35.30 -31.52
C SER A 492 8.68 -36.56 -30.81
N VAL A 493 7.41 -36.62 -30.39
CA VAL A 493 6.81 -37.84 -29.80
C VAL A 493 6.62 -38.92 -30.85
N ALA A 494 6.40 -38.55 -32.13
CA ALA A 494 6.25 -39.48 -33.21
C ALA A 494 7.56 -40.05 -33.75
N SER A 495 8.71 -39.53 -33.34
CA SER A 495 10.02 -39.85 -33.94
C SER A 495 10.93 -40.72 -33.05
N GLU A 496 10.46 -41.37 -31.98
CA GLU A 496 11.24 -42.38 -31.30
C GLU A 496 11.28 -43.66 -32.13
N PRO A 497 12.47 -44.01 -32.70
CA PRO A 497 12.64 -45.25 -33.41
C PRO A 497 12.67 -46.39 -32.38
N GLY A 498 11.59 -47.11 -32.26
CA GLY A 498 11.51 -48.27 -31.37
C GLY A 498 10.22 -48.46 -30.60
N ALA A 499 9.27 -47.55 -30.72
CA ALA A 499 7.94 -47.76 -30.21
C ALA A 499 7.25 -48.81 -31.09
N ARG A 500 7.42 -50.10 -30.70
CA ARG A 500 6.63 -51.17 -31.29
C ARG A 500 5.15 -50.80 -31.20
N PRO A 501 4.34 -50.94 -32.27
CA PRO A 501 2.92 -50.76 -32.16
C PRO A 501 2.43 -51.71 -31.08
N ALA A 502 1.95 -51.14 -29.97
CA ALA A 502 1.39 -51.92 -28.87
C ALA A 502 0.22 -52.73 -29.42
N GLY A 503 0.44 -54.01 -29.64
CA GLY A 503 -0.66 -54.93 -29.85
C GLY A 503 -1.70 -54.68 -28.79
N MET A 504 -2.98 -54.82 -29.10
CA MET A 504 -4.15 -54.56 -28.28
C MET A 504 -3.99 -55.04 -26.83
N ARG A 505 -3.26 -54.24 -26.03
CA ARG A 505 -3.30 -54.36 -24.56
C ARG A 505 -4.65 -53.85 -24.09
N SER A 506 -5.35 -54.65 -23.30
CA SER A 506 -6.63 -54.33 -22.68
C SER A 506 -6.67 -52.86 -22.25
N TRP A 507 -7.77 -52.15 -22.59
CA TRP A 507 -8.01 -50.76 -22.22
C TRP A 507 -7.76 -50.49 -20.72
N ARG A 508 -7.94 -51.52 -19.86
CA ARG A 508 -7.61 -51.46 -18.43
C ARG A 508 -6.17 -51.17 -18.14
N TYR A 509 -5.23 -51.53 -19.01
CA TYR A 509 -3.82 -51.26 -18.85
C TYR A 509 -3.48 -49.77 -19.12
N HIS A 510 -4.27 -49.14 -19.97
CA HIS A 510 -4.10 -47.71 -20.24
C HIS A 510 -4.88 -46.83 -19.27
N VAL A 511 -6.01 -47.28 -18.74
CA VAL A 511 -6.86 -46.51 -17.80
C VAL A 511 -6.32 -46.54 -16.38
N GLY A 512 -5.68 -47.63 -15.94
CA GLY A 512 -5.16 -47.77 -14.58
C GLY A 512 -4.27 -46.57 -14.14
N PRO A 513 -3.22 -46.24 -14.88
CA PRO A 513 -2.37 -45.08 -14.56
C PRO A 513 -3.14 -43.75 -14.50
N TRP A 514 -4.11 -43.54 -15.42
CA TRP A 514 -4.92 -42.34 -15.42
C TRP A 514 -5.84 -42.22 -14.18
N VAL A 515 -6.43 -43.35 -13.78
CA VAL A 515 -7.28 -43.41 -12.56
C VAL A 515 -6.43 -43.12 -11.32
N PHE A 516 -5.20 -43.66 -11.28
CA PHE A 516 -4.28 -43.39 -10.15
C PHE A 516 -3.82 -41.95 -10.11
N MET A 517 -3.59 -41.32 -11.27
CA MET A 517 -3.23 -39.91 -11.39
C MET A 517 -4.42 -38.95 -11.30
N ALA A 518 -5.66 -39.43 -11.42
CA ALA A 518 -6.86 -38.60 -11.47
C ALA A 518 -6.97 -37.60 -10.30
N PRO A 519 -6.71 -37.93 -9.02
CA PRO A 519 -6.76 -36.98 -7.93
C PRO A 519 -5.77 -35.81 -8.10
N ALA A 520 -4.55 -36.12 -8.53
CA ALA A 520 -3.54 -35.10 -8.77
C ALA A 520 -3.89 -34.21 -9.97
N ILE A 521 -4.35 -34.84 -11.08
CA ILE A 521 -4.79 -34.10 -12.26
C ILE A 521 -5.99 -33.23 -11.92
N LEU A 522 -7.00 -33.77 -11.20
CA LEU A 522 -8.17 -33.00 -10.78
C LEU A 522 -7.77 -31.81 -9.89
N SER A 523 -6.86 -32.03 -8.93
CA SER A 523 -6.32 -30.96 -8.12
C SER A 523 -5.67 -29.86 -8.95
N ILE A 524 -4.83 -30.22 -9.92
CA ILE A 524 -4.19 -29.25 -10.82
C ILE A 524 -5.23 -28.51 -11.66
N VAL A 525 -6.23 -29.22 -12.21
CA VAL A 525 -7.30 -28.59 -13.01
C VAL A 525 -8.10 -27.60 -12.17
N VAL A 526 -8.51 -28.00 -10.97
CA VAL A 526 -9.35 -27.16 -10.11
C VAL A 526 -8.56 -25.97 -9.51
N TRP A 527 -7.35 -26.20 -9.04
CA TRP A 527 -6.61 -25.19 -8.28
C TRP A 527 -5.62 -24.35 -9.11
N ALA A 528 -5.23 -24.83 -10.30
CA ALA A 528 -4.35 -24.10 -11.19
C ALA A 528 -5.05 -23.64 -12.48
N TYR A 529 -5.62 -24.56 -13.25
CA TYR A 529 -6.17 -24.21 -14.57
C TYR A 529 -7.50 -23.47 -14.50
N PHE A 530 -8.40 -23.84 -13.60
CA PHE A 530 -9.68 -23.15 -13.47
C PHE A 530 -9.51 -21.66 -13.09
N PRO A 531 -8.71 -21.27 -12.07
CA PRO A 531 -8.44 -19.86 -11.80
C PRO A 531 -7.75 -19.14 -12.96
N LEU A 532 -6.85 -19.83 -13.67
CA LEU A 532 -6.15 -19.26 -14.82
C LEU A 532 -7.14 -18.90 -15.95
N VAL A 533 -8.03 -19.84 -16.32
CA VAL A 533 -9.06 -19.60 -17.33
C VAL A 533 -10.04 -18.53 -16.87
N ARG A 534 -10.44 -18.55 -15.59
CA ARG A 534 -11.31 -17.50 -15.04
C ARG A 534 -10.65 -16.13 -15.11
N GLY A 535 -9.37 -16.03 -14.75
CA GLY A 535 -8.58 -14.81 -14.89
C GLY A 535 -8.46 -14.35 -16.35
N LEU A 536 -8.33 -15.28 -17.30
CA LEU A 536 -8.34 -14.93 -18.71
C LEU A 536 -9.67 -14.31 -19.14
N LEU A 537 -10.80 -14.89 -18.72
CA LEU A 537 -12.12 -14.34 -19.01
C LEU A 537 -12.32 -12.95 -18.40
N MET A 538 -11.82 -12.73 -17.18
CA MET A 538 -11.86 -11.42 -16.51
C MET A 538 -11.12 -10.34 -17.31
N ALA A 539 -10.05 -10.69 -18.04
CA ALA A 539 -9.31 -9.74 -18.87
C ALA A 539 -10.16 -9.13 -20.02
N PHE A 540 -11.25 -9.79 -20.42
CA PHE A 540 -12.20 -9.33 -21.43
C PHE A 540 -13.46 -8.67 -20.85
N GLN A 541 -13.50 -8.48 -19.53
CA GLN A 541 -14.67 -7.99 -18.80
C GLN A 541 -14.36 -6.75 -17.98
N ASP A 542 -15.35 -5.85 -17.86
CA ASP A 542 -15.42 -4.94 -16.72
C ASP A 542 -15.90 -5.76 -15.51
N TYR A 543 -14.91 -6.33 -14.79
CA TYR A 543 -15.18 -7.25 -13.69
C TYR A 543 -15.26 -6.49 -12.38
N LYS A 544 -16.38 -6.68 -11.68
CA LYS A 544 -16.62 -6.16 -10.32
C LYS A 544 -16.85 -7.31 -9.36
N VAL A 545 -16.42 -7.17 -8.11
CA VAL A 545 -16.49 -8.28 -7.13
C VAL A 545 -17.92 -8.72 -6.87
N VAL A 546 -18.85 -7.78 -6.76
CA VAL A 546 -20.23 -8.04 -6.33
C VAL A 546 -21.22 -7.99 -7.49
N LYS A 547 -21.01 -7.09 -8.45
CA LYS A 547 -21.92 -6.91 -9.58
C LYS A 547 -21.61 -7.91 -10.70
N PRO A 548 -22.61 -8.28 -11.50
CA PRO A 548 -22.37 -9.11 -12.67
C PRO A 548 -21.32 -8.49 -13.61
N PRO A 549 -20.37 -9.27 -14.09
CA PRO A 549 -19.34 -8.78 -15.01
C PRO A 549 -19.94 -8.41 -16.36
N VAL A 550 -19.48 -7.30 -16.95
CA VAL A 550 -19.89 -6.84 -18.28
C VAL A 550 -18.78 -7.14 -19.28
N TRP A 551 -19.13 -7.73 -20.41
CA TRP A 551 -18.16 -8.05 -21.46
C TRP A 551 -17.79 -6.79 -22.25
N ILE A 552 -16.49 -6.44 -22.27
CA ILE A 552 -15.95 -5.25 -22.95
C ILE A 552 -14.89 -5.58 -24.02
N GLY A 553 -14.70 -6.86 -24.33
CA GLY A 553 -13.77 -7.31 -25.38
C GLY A 553 -12.31 -6.99 -25.04
N LEU A 554 -11.59 -6.33 -25.93
CA LEU A 554 -10.16 -6.05 -25.80
C LEU A 554 -9.84 -4.72 -25.06
N ASP A 555 -10.81 -4.01 -24.53
CA ASP A 555 -10.61 -2.66 -23.98
C ASP A 555 -9.60 -2.63 -22.83
N ASN A 556 -9.57 -3.64 -21.93
CA ASN A 556 -8.55 -3.76 -20.89
C ASN A 556 -7.13 -3.92 -21.45
N PHE A 557 -6.97 -4.70 -22.53
CA PHE A 557 -5.67 -4.86 -23.18
C PHE A 557 -5.23 -3.59 -23.90
N ILE A 558 -6.18 -2.86 -24.50
CA ILE A 558 -5.94 -1.57 -25.13
C ILE A 558 -5.54 -0.53 -24.08
N GLU A 559 -6.24 -0.51 -22.93
CA GLU A 559 -5.89 0.35 -21.80
C GLU A 559 -4.46 0.07 -21.33
N ALA A 560 -4.10 -1.20 -21.08
CA ALA A 560 -2.75 -1.58 -20.68
C ALA A 560 -1.70 -1.15 -21.71
N ALA A 561 -1.93 -1.41 -23.00
CA ALA A 561 -1.00 -1.06 -24.07
C ALA A 561 -0.81 0.47 -24.26
N THR A 562 -1.75 1.28 -23.79
CA THR A 562 -1.72 2.74 -23.93
C THR A 562 -1.26 3.48 -22.68
N GLN A 563 -1.17 2.79 -21.52
CA GLN A 563 -0.72 3.38 -20.26
C GLN A 563 0.82 3.50 -20.22
N GLU A 564 1.31 4.69 -19.91
CA GLU A 564 2.74 4.94 -19.72
C GLU A 564 3.31 4.10 -18.55
N THR A 565 2.57 4.03 -17.44
CA THR A 565 2.99 3.29 -16.23
C THR A 565 3.17 1.81 -16.50
N PHE A 566 2.38 1.22 -17.39
CA PHE A 566 2.54 -0.17 -17.81
C PHE A 566 3.89 -0.41 -18.50
N TRP A 567 4.25 0.39 -19.50
CA TRP A 567 5.51 0.25 -20.22
C TRP A 567 6.71 0.58 -19.36
N ARG A 568 6.59 1.61 -18.53
CA ARG A 568 7.59 1.95 -17.52
C ARG A 568 7.79 0.81 -16.54
N GLY A 569 6.69 0.18 -16.10
CA GLY A 569 6.73 -1.01 -15.26
C GLY A 569 7.49 -2.17 -15.90
N ILE A 570 7.29 -2.42 -17.19
CA ILE A 570 8.04 -3.44 -17.94
C ILE A 570 9.53 -3.09 -17.99
N LEU A 571 9.89 -1.85 -18.34
CA LEU A 571 11.29 -1.42 -18.41
C LEU A 571 11.98 -1.51 -17.05
N ASN A 572 11.31 -1.07 -15.98
CA ASN A 572 11.82 -1.17 -14.63
C ASN A 572 11.95 -2.63 -14.17
N SER A 573 11.06 -3.53 -14.61
CA SER A 573 11.22 -4.96 -14.33
C SER A 573 12.47 -5.54 -15.01
N PHE A 574 12.77 -5.14 -16.24
CA PHE A 574 14.03 -5.54 -16.88
C PHE A 574 15.23 -4.93 -16.15
N TYR A 575 15.17 -3.69 -15.71
CA TYR A 575 16.22 -3.05 -14.92
C TYR A 575 16.43 -3.76 -13.59
N TYR A 576 15.35 -4.09 -12.87
CA TYR A 576 15.38 -4.88 -11.64
C TYR A 576 16.02 -6.26 -11.87
N VAL A 577 15.64 -6.98 -12.94
CA VAL A 577 16.22 -8.25 -13.34
C VAL A 577 17.72 -8.09 -13.63
N GLY A 578 18.09 -7.05 -14.39
CA GLY A 578 19.49 -6.77 -14.72
C GLY A 578 20.34 -6.58 -13.47
N LEU A 579 19.87 -5.80 -12.49
CA LEU A 579 20.56 -5.62 -11.22
C LEU A 579 20.59 -6.91 -10.38
N SER A 580 19.44 -7.59 -10.25
CA SER A 580 19.33 -8.83 -9.47
C SER A 580 20.26 -9.92 -9.99
N LEU A 581 20.28 -10.14 -11.31
CA LEU A 581 21.11 -11.16 -11.92
C LEU A 581 22.57 -10.72 -12.00
N GLY A 582 22.83 -9.47 -12.37
CA GLY A 582 24.18 -8.94 -12.50
C GLY A 582 24.95 -8.94 -11.18
N LEU A 583 24.29 -8.51 -10.10
CA LEU A 583 24.91 -8.39 -8.78
C LEU A 583 24.71 -9.64 -7.92
N GLY A 584 23.56 -10.33 -8.05
CA GLY A 584 23.15 -11.37 -7.10
C GLY A 584 23.35 -12.80 -7.57
N PHE A 585 23.30 -13.06 -8.88
CA PHE A 585 23.24 -14.44 -9.38
C PHE A 585 24.52 -15.26 -9.11
N ALA A 586 25.68 -14.62 -9.18
CA ALA A 586 26.97 -15.27 -8.92
C ALA A 586 27.23 -15.51 -7.43
N LEU A 587 26.62 -14.75 -6.52
CA LEU A 587 26.93 -14.83 -5.08
C LEU A 587 26.67 -16.21 -4.46
N PRO A 588 25.54 -16.90 -4.72
CA PRO A 588 25.32 -18.25 -4.22
C PRO A 588 26.37 -19.25 -4.70
N ILE A 589 26.82 -19.10 -5.94
CA ILE A 589 27.88 -19.98 -6.51
C ILE A 589 29.23 -19.72 -5.82
N LEU A 590 29.57 -18.44 -5.66
CA LEU A 590 30.82 -18.05 -4.96
C LEU A 590 30.81 -18.51 -3.50
N LEU A 591 29.65 -18.33 -2.79
CA LEU A 591 29.51 -18.81 -1.42
C LEU A 591 29.63 -20.34 -1.33
N ALA A 592 29.07 -21.08 -2.29
CA ALA A 592 29.18 -22.52 -2.33
C ALA A 592 30.64 -22.96 -2.55
N LEU A 593 31.39 -22.33 -3.48
CA LEU A 593 32.79 -22.56 -3.71
C LEU A 593 33.62 -22.24 -2.46
N MET A 594 33.44 -21.10 -1.85
CA MET A 594 34.13 -20.72 -0.62
C MET A 594 33.86 -21.70 0.52
N LEU A 595 32.63 -22.11 0.72
CA LEU A 595 32.22 -23.04 1.77
C LEU A 595 32.74 -24.48 1.51
N SER A 596 33.00 -24.85 0.26
CA SER A 596 33.61 -26.14 -0.04
C SER A 596 35.06 -26.20 0.44
N GLU A 597 35.79 -25.09 0.33
CA GLU A 597 37.21 -24.99 0.65
C GLU A 597 37.51 -24.73 2.14
N VAL A 598 36.55 -24.27 2.94
CA VAL A 598 36.79 -23.97 4.37
C VAL A 598 37.05 -25.24 5.17
N PRO A 599 38.23 -25.43 5.77
CA PRO A 599 38.59 -26.69 6.46
C PRO A 599 37.92 -26.83 7.84
N ARG A 600 37.74 -25.69 8.55
CA ARG A 600 37.16 -25.64 9.92
C ARG A 600 36.08 -24.57 10.02
N GLY A 601 35.04 -24.83 10.84
CA GLY A 601 33.96 -23.83 11.05
C GLY A 601 32.88 -23.82 9.97
N LYS A 602 32.80 -24.80 9.08
CA LYS A 602 31.76 -24.88 8.00
C LYS A 602 30.33 -24.68 8.53
N TYR A 603 30.03 -25.26 9.70
CA TYR A 603 28.68 -25.11 10.30
C TYR A 603 28.38 -23.67 10.75
N LEU A 604 29.35 -22.98 11.35
CA LEU A 604 29.19 -21.60 11.77
C LEU A 604 28.92 -20.69 10.58
N PHE A 605 29.73 -20.78 9.52
CA PHE A 605 29.54 -19.98 8.33
C PHE A 605 28.17 -20.26 7.65
N ARG A 606 27.77 -21.53 7.56
CA ARG A 606 26.45 -21.90 7.03
C ARG A 606 25.32 -21.28 7.86
N THR A 607 25.40 -21.37 9.19
CA THR A 607 24.40 -20.75 10.06
C THR A 607 24.31 -19.25 9.85
N LEU A 608 25.44 -18.56 9.75
CA LEU A 608 25.47 -17.12 9.53
C LEU A 608 24.88 -16.71 8.17
N TYR A 609 25.21 -17.45 7.10
CA TYR A 609 24.68 -17.14 5.77
C TYR A 609 23.19 -17.53 5.59
N TYR A 610 22.69 -18.50 6.38
CA TYR A 610 21.30 -18.92 6.32
C TYR A 610 20.39 -18.13 7.25
N LEU A 611 20.95 -17.45 8.24
CA LEU A 611 20.19 -16.67 9.22
C LEU A 611 19.21 -15.67 8.58
N PRO A 612 19.58 -14.92 7.52
CA PRO A 612 18.65 -14.03 6.84
C PRO A 612 17.41 -14.74 6.29
N ALA A 613 17.55 -15.95 5.79
CA ALA A 613 16.43 -16.69 5.20
C ALA A 613 15.45 -17.27 6.22
N VAL A 614 15.88 -17.45 7.46
CA VAL A 614 15.01 -17.88 8.57
C VAL A 614 14.21 -16.70 9.12
N THR A 615 14.70 -15.49 8.88
CA THR A 615 14.04 -14.25 9.30
C THR A 615 12.92 -13.90 8.31
N SER A 616 11.79 -13.40 8.81
CA SER A 616 10.71 -12.93 7.95
C SER A 616 11.21 -11.88 6.95
N GLY A 617 10.83 -12.01 5.68
CA GLY A 617 11.19 -11.05 4.63
C GLY A 617 10.83 -9.61 4.97
N LEU A 618 9.68 -9.39 5.61
CA LEU A 618 9.26 -8.06 6.06
C LEU A 618 10.22 -7.48 7.12
N VAL A 619 10.69 -8.30 8.06
CA VAL A 619 11.65 -7.84 9.08
C VAL A 619 12.95 -7.41 8.42
N ILE A 620 13.43 -8.16 7.43
CA ILE A 620 14.62 -7.80 6.65
C ILE A 620 14.42 -6.46 5.95
N ILE A 621 13.28 -6.27 5.28
CA ILE A 621 12.96 -5.03 4.58
C ILE A 621 12.96 -3.84 5.55
N PHE A 622 12.32 -3.96 6.73
CA PHE A 622 12.30 -2.90 7.73
C PHE A 622 13.69 -2.59 8.29
N LEU A 623 14.51 -3.60 8.52
CA LEU A 623 15.90 -3.43 8.95
C LEU A 623 16.69 -2.63 7.92
N TRP A 624 16.58 -2.99 6.63
CA TRP A 624 17.27 -2.28 5.57
C TRP A 624 16.75 -0.86 5.36
N LYS A 625 15.44 -0.61 5.54
CA LYS A 625 14.91 0.77 5.55
C LYS A 625 15.58 1.62 6.63
N GLN A 626 15.86 1.05 7.80
CA GLN A 626 16.60 1.73 8.86
C GLN A 626 18.06 1.99 8.47
N PHE A 627 18.71 1.05 7.79
CA PHE A 627 20.07 1.25 7.29
C PHE A 627 20.14 2.34 6.22
N TYR A 628 19.08 2.50 5.41
CA TYR A 628 18.93 3.51 4.37
C TYR A 628 18.39 4.85 4.86
N ASP A 629 18.20 5.04 6.16
CA ASP A 629 17.74 6.32 6.69
C ASP A 629 18.62 7.47 6.14
N PRO A 630 18.03 8.52 5.54
CA PRO A 630 18.80 9.60 4.94
C PRO A 630 19.49 10.51 5.94
N SER A 631 19.14 10.40 7.25
CA SER A 631 19.75 11.15 8.34
C SER A 631 21.15 10.63 8.67
N GLU A 632 21.82 11.33 9.60
CA GLU A 632 23.10 10.90 10.15
C GLU A 632 23.03 9.61 10.98
N GLN A 633 21.82 9.14 11.30
CA GLN A 633 21.58 7.90 12.01
C GLN A 633 21.52 6.68 11.10
N GLY A 634 21.38 6.88 9.79
CA GLY A 634 21.40 5.80 8.81
C GLY A 634 22.76 5.14 8.71
N LEU A 635 22.81 3.82 8.92
CA LEU A 635 24.07 3.06 8.92
C LEU A 635 24.91 3.29 7.66
N PHE A 636 24.28 3.26 6.49
CA PHE A 636 25.02 3.43 5.23
C PHE A 636 25.55 4.85 5.06
N ASN A 637 24.86 5.87 5.51
CA ASN A 637 25.37 7.23 5.50
C ASN A 637 26.47 7.44 6.54
N GLN A 638 26.36 6.80 7.72
CA GLN A 638 27.47 6.79 8.70
C GLN A 638 28.76 6.18 8.15
N LEU A 639 28.67 5.13 7.33
CA LEU A 639 29.81 4.51 6.69
C LEU A 639 30.28 5.30 5.46
N LEU A 640 29.37 5.86 4.70
CA LEU A 640 29.68 6.60 3.47
C LEU A 640 30.34 7.94 3.74
N THR A 641 29.86 8.69 4.73
CA THR A 641 30.33 10.08 4.99
C THR A 641 31.84 10.15 5.24
N PRO A 642 32.45 9.35 6.13
CA PRO A 642 33.90 9.39 6.34
C PRO A 642 34.69 8.87 5.14
N ALA A 643 34.19 7.83 4.46
CA ALA A 643 34.83 7.30 3.25
C ALA A 643 34.79 8.30 2.09
N ALA A 644 33.65 8.94 1.86
CA ALA A 644 33.50 9.97 0.84
C ALA A 644 34.35 11.22 1.16
N SER A 645 34.40 11.66 2.43
CA SER A 645 35.23 12.79 2.84
C SER A 645 36.72 12.52 2.63
N LEU A 646 37.17 11.30 2.97
CA LEU A 646 38.55 10.87 2.74
C LEU A 646 38.90 10.85 1.25
N LEU A 647 38.08 10.21 0.42
CA LEU A 647 38.30 10.11 -1.04
C LEU A 647 38.23 11.47 -1.73
N ASN A 648 37.28 12.33 -1.35
CA ASN A 648 37.16 13.69 -1.86
C ASN A 648 38.37 14.55 -1.44
N GLY A 649 38.88 14.39 -0.21
CA GLY A 649 40.07 15.07 0.29
C GLY A 649 41.35 14.64 -0.40
N LEU A 650 41.46 13.39 -0.83
CA LEU A 650 42.58 12.86 -1.58
C LEU A 650 42.56 13.18 -3.08
N HIS A 651 41.49 13.81 -3.56
CA HIS A 651 41.26 14.16 -4.99
C HIS A 651 41.43 12.94 -5.93
N LEU A 652 41.22 11.71 -5.42
CA LEU A 652 41.36 10.47 -6.18
C LEU A 652 40.20 10.20 -7.15
N ALA A 653 39.07 10.88 -6.95
CA ALA A 653 37.92 10.77 -7.84
C ALA A 653 37.77 12.05 -8.68
N HIS A 654 37.58 11.91 -9.99
CA HIS A 654 37.26 13.03 -10.85
C HIS A 654 35.87 13.66 -10.58
N ILE A 655 35.04 12.96 -9.82
CA ILE A 655 33.69 13.38 -9.40
C ILE A 655 33.65 13.29 -7.87
N ALA A 656 33.25 14.39 -7.21
CA ALA A 656 33.07 14.41 -5.77
C ALA A 656 31.95 13.44 -5.35
N LEU A 657 32.25 12.55 -4.44
CA LEU A 657 31.26 11.62 -3.90
C LEU A 657 30.29 12.36 -2.94
N PRO A 658 29.02 12.07 -2.99
CA PRO A 658 28.05 12.68 -2.07
C PRO A 658 28.37 12.25 -0.62
N LEU A 659 28.33 13.21 0.29
CA LEU A 659 28.56 12.94 1.72
C LEU A 659 27.34 12.27 2.37
N LYS A 660 26.14 12.53 1.85
CA LYS A 660 24.89 11.90 2.29
C LYS A 660 24.07 11.51 1.07
N VAL A 661 23.45 10.36 1.12
CA VAL A 661 22.61 9.82 0.06
C VAL A 661 21.22 9.54 0.62
N ASP A 662 20.19 10.01 -0.05
CA ASP A 662 18.81 9.57 0.15
C ASP A 662 18.58 8.31 -0.68
N TRP A 663 18.91 7.16 -0.10
CA TRP A 663 18.93 5.86 -0.78
C TRP A 663 17.60 5.47 -1.42
N LEU A 664 16.49 5.80 -0.77
CA LEU A 664 15.15 5.43 -1.23
C LEU A 664 14.39 6.61 -1.87
N GLY A 665 14.81 7.84 -1.57
CA GLY A 665 14.16 9.05 -2.10
C GLY A 665 14.81 9.61 -3.36
N ASP A 666 16.02 9.14 -3.75
CA ASP A 666 16.66 9.54 -5.01
C ASP A 666 16.43 8.47 -6.10
N PRO A 667 15.86 8.85 -7.26
CA PRO A 667 15.59 7.91 -8.37
C PRO A 667 16.83 7.15 -8.85
N SER A 668 18.02 7.73 -8.69
CA SER A 668 19.28 7.12 -9.16
C SER A 668 19.72 5.93 -8.32
N TYR A 669 19.39 5.91 -7.03
CA TYR A 669 19.81 4.88 -6.08
C TYR A 669 18.67 3.93 -5.68
N ALA A 670 17.43 4.39 -5.77
CA ALA A 670 16.26 3.68 -5.22
C ALA A 670 16.13 2.23 -5.72
N MET A 671 16.33 1.97 -7.02
CA MET A 671 16.21 0.60 -7.55
C MET A 671 17.32 -0.32 -7.02
N LEU A 672 18.55 0.19 -6.94
CA LEU A 672 19.68 -0.56 -6.36
C LEU A 672 19.41 -0.86 -4.87
N ALA A 673 18.96 0.15 -4.13
CA ALA A 673 18.63 0.00 -2.71
C ALA A 673 17.53 -1.04 -2.45
N VAL A 674 16.56 -1.15 -3.35
CA VAL A 674 15.48 -2.15 -3.24
C VAL A 674 15.97 -3.57 -3.57
N VAL A 675 16.96 -3.71 -4.48
CA VAL A 675 17.47 -5.03 -4.92
C VAL A 675 18.42 -5.64 -3.87
N LEU A 676 19.26 -4.84 -3.22
CA LEU A 676 20.33 -5.34 -2.31
C LEU A 676 19.83 -6.22 -1.15
N PRO A 677 18.72 -5.91 -0.43
CA PRO A 677 18.20 -6.77 0.63
C PRO A 677 17.85 -8.17 0.15
N ALA A 678 17.24 -8.28 -1.04
CA ALA A 678 16.84 -9.55 -1.63
C ALA A 678 18.06 -10.38 -2.04
N ILE A 679 19.11 -9.75 -2.59
CA ILE A 679 20.37 -10.40 -2.91
C ILE A 679 21.03 -10.95 -1.64
N TRP A 680 21.12 -10.13 -0.60
CA TRP A 680 21.72 -10.54 0.67
C TRP A 680 20.98 -11.71 1.31
N ALA A 681 19.65 -11.64 1.37
CA ALA A 681 18.84 -12.70 1.98
C ALA A 681 18.85 -14.00 1.15
N GLY A 682 18.92 -13.89 -0.18
CA GLY A 682 18.87 -15.04 -1.09
C GLY A 682 20.21 -15.77 -1.29
N ALA A 683 21.33 -15.09 -1.04
CA ALA A 683 22.66 -15.63 -1.36
C ALA A 683 23.00 -16.93 -0.58
N GLY A 684 22.72 -16.96 0.72
CA GLY A 684 22.96 -18.13 1.57
C GLY A 684 22.15 -19.35 1.15
N PRO A 685 20.83 -19.30 1.17
CA PRO A 685 19.96 -20.41 0.73
C PRO A 685 20.26 -20.89 -0.68
N GLY A 686 20.49 -19.95 -1.61
CA GLY A 686 20.86 -20.28 -2.99
C GLY A 686 22.14 -21.11 -3.09
N SER A 687 23.09 -20.95 -2.16
CA SER A 687 24.32 -21.69 -2.15
C SER A 687 24.19 -23.18 -1.83
N ILE A 688 23.10 -23.60 -1.14
CA ILE A 688 22.86 -24.99 -0.74
C ILE A 688 22.85 -25.94 -1.95
N ILE A 689 22.11 -25.52 -2.99
CA ILE A 689 21.94 -26.34 -4.19
C ILE A 689 23.26 -26.55 -4.91
N TYR A 690 24.05 -25.47 -5.04
CA TYR A 690 25.37 -25.55 -5.65
C TYR A 690 26.35 -26.35 -4.80
N LEU A 691 26.30 -26.19 -3.47
CA LEU A 691 27.16 -26.97 -2.57
C LEU A 691 26.83 -28.47 -2.61
N ALA A 692 25.55 -28.82 -2.78
CA ALA A 692 25.18 -30.24 -2.96
C ALA A 692 25.70 -30.77 -4.29
N ALA A 693 25.58 -30.00 -5.36
CA ALA A 693 26.11 -30.40 -6.68
C ALA A 693 27.63 -30.49 -6.71
N LEU A 694 28.35 -29.60 -6.03
CA LEU A 694 29.84 -29.70 -5.91
C LEU A 694 30.30 -31.02 -5.30
N LYS A 695 29.55 -31.55 -4.34
CA LYS A 695 29.87 -32.82 -3.69
C LYS A 695 29.64 -34.03 -4.59
N THR A 696 28.97 -33.89 -5.72
CA THR A 696 28.77 -35.00 -6.66
C THR A 696 29.94 -35.13 -7.67
N ILE A 697 30.82 -34.15 -7.71
CA ILE A 697 32.01 -34.21 -8.58
C ILE A 697 33.04 -35.14 -7.92
N PRO A 698 33.50 -36.20 -8.59
CA PRO A 698 34.49 -37.12 -8.03
C PRO A 698 35.80 -36.41 -7.67
N GLU A 699 36.37 -36.75 -6.51
CA GLU A 699 37.65 -36.17 -6.03
C GLU A 699 38.80 -36.50 -6.98
N ASP A 700 38.80 -37.70 -7.58
CA ASP A 700 39.82 -38.16 -8.52
C ASP A 700 40.06 -37.19 -9.68
N VAL A 701 39.02 -36.47 -10.12
CA VAL A 701 39.13 -35.46 -11.17
C VAL A 701 39.95 -34.25 -10.71
N TYR A 702 39.82 -33.86 -9.46
CA TYR A 702 40.58 -32.77 -8.87
C TYR A 702 42.02 -33.21 -8.57
N GLU A 703 42.22 -34.44 -8.11
CA GLU A 703 43.56 -35.02 -7.88
C GLU A 703 44.36 -35.13 -9.19
N ALA A 704 43.70 -35.60 -10.28
CA ALA A 704 44.33 -35.64 -11.60
C ALA A 704 44.76 -34.24 -12.08
N ALA A 705 43.87 -33.23 -11.88
CA ALA A 705 44.19 -31.86 -12.21
C ALA A 705 45.38 -31.30 -11.39
N ASP A 706 45.50 -31.73 -10.12
CA ASP A 706 46.63 -31.35 -9.25
C ASP A 706 47.95 -31.96 -9.77
N LEU A 707 47.90 -33.19 -10.21
CA LEU A 707 49.06 -33.84 -10.82
C LEU A 707 49.49 -33.17 -12.13
N ASP A 708 48.54 -32.66 -12.89
CA ASP A 708 48.78 -31.87 -14.10
C ASP A 708 49.22 -30.42 -13.82
N GLY A 709 49.30 -29.99 -12.56
CA GLY A 709 49.76 -28.67 -12.14
C GLY A 709 48.69 -27.58 -12.36
N ALA A 710 47.38 -27.93 -12.39
CA ALA A 710 46.30 -26.97 -12.59
C ALA A 710 46.11 -26.04 -11.37
N SER A 711 46.16 -24.75 -11.62
CA SER A 711 45.81 -23.75 -10.59
C SER A 711 44.32 -23.83 -10.20
N ILE A 712 43.96 -23.25 -9.04
CA ILE A 712 42.57 -23.20 -8.57
C ILE A 712 41.62 -22.60 -9.60
N TRP A 713 42.08 -21.59 -10.34
CA TRP A 713 41.26 -20.94 -11.39
C TRP A 713 41.05 -21.87 -12.60
N HIS A 714 42.03 -22.71 -12.94
CA HIS A 714 41.87 -23.74 -13.98
C HIS A 714 40.86 -24.81 -13.52
N LYS A 715 40.92 -25.26 -12.27
CA LYS A 715 39.98 -26.24 -11.73
C LYS A 715 38.55 -25.67 -11.71
N ILE A 716 38.38 -24.41 -11.25
CA ILE A 716 37.05 -23.74 -11.26
C ILE A 716 36.54 -23.60 -12.70
N GLY A 717 37.37 -23.12 -13.63
CA GLY A 717 36.93 -22.82 -15.00
C GLY A 717 36.69 -24.04 -15.88
N LEU A 718 37.51 -25.11 -15.71
CA LEU A 718 37.48 -26.25 -16.60
C LEU A 718 36.81 -27.52 -16.02
N ILE A 719 36.67 -27.60 -14.70
CA ILE A 719 36.04 -28.75 -14.03
C ILE A 719 34.75 -28.31 -13.35
N THR A 720 34.83 -27.38 -12.39
CA THR A 720 33.72 -27.04 -11.49
C THR A 720 32.56 -26.35 -12.20
N LEU A 721 32.81 -25.24 -12.89
CA LEU A 721 31.77 -24.48 -13.59
C LEU A 721 31.08 -25.27 -14.71
N PRO A 722 31.83 -26.05 -15.57
CA PRO A 722 31.19 -26.91 -16.55
C PRO A 722 30.30 -27.99 -15.94
N SER A 723 30.70 -28.59 -14.81
CA SER A 723 29.88 -29.57 -14.09
C SER A 723 28.62 -28.97 -13.50
N LEU A 724 28.67 -27.72 -13.06
CA LEU A 724 27.51 -26.99 -12.55
C LEU A 724 26.62 -26.34 -13.64
N ARG A 725 27.07 -26.32 -14.91
CA ARG A 725 26.38 -25.60 -16.00
C ARG A 725 24.90 -25.93 -16.14
N PRO A 726 24.43 -27.19 -16.09
CA PRO A 726 22.99 -27.47 -16.16
C PRO A 726 22.19 -26.80 -15.05
N LEU A 727 22.73 -26.88 -13.82
CA LEU A 727 22.12 -26.29 -12.64
C LEU A 727 22.09 -24.75 -12.67
N ILE A 728 23.19 -24.16 -13.15
CA ILE A 728 23.31 -22.70 -13.35
C ILE A 728 22.22 -22.21 -14.32
N ILE A 729 22.01 -22.91 -15.44
CA ILE A 729 21.02 -22.53 -16.45
C ILE A 729 19.59 -22.64 -15.88
N ILE A 730 19.27 -23.72 -15.16
CA ILE A 730 17.94 -23.91 -14.55
C ILE A 730 17.67 -22.81 -13.53
N ASN A 731 18.64 -22.52 -12.65
CA ASN A 731 18.50 -21.48 -11.63
C ASN A 731 18.43 -20.08 -12.24
N LEU A 732 19.14 -19.81 -13.34
CA LEU A 732 19.07 -18.55 -14.06
C LEU A 732 17.65 -18.28 -14.60
N VAL A 733 17.00 -19.30 -15.16
CA VAL A 733 15.59 -19.18 -15.61
C VAL A 733 14.66 -18.87 -14.45
N GLY A 734 14.80 -19.60 -13.35
CA GLY A 734 14.01 -19.39 -12.14
C GLY A 734 14.23 -17.99 -11.54
N ALA A 735 15.48 -17.54 -11.45
CA ALA A 735 15.85 -16.23 -10.95
C ALA A 735 15.32 -15.09 -11.85
N PHE A 736 15.41 -15.26 -13.17
CA PHE A 736 14.84 -14.30 -14.12
C PHE A 736 13.32 -14.14 -13.93
N ILE A 737 12.58 -15.27 -13.93
CA ILE A 737 11.11 -15.25 -13.79
C ILE A 737 10.73 -14.67 -12.43
N GLY A 738 11.40 -15.04 -11.35
CA GLY A 738 11.18 -14.53 -9.99
C GLY A 738 11.42 -13.03 -9.91
N SER A 739 12.55 -12.56 -10.42
CA SER A 739 12.92 -11.13 -10.40
C SER A 739 12.00 -10.29 -11.29
N PHE A 740 11.56 -10.82 -12.43
CA PHE A 740 10.65 -10.09 -13.32
C PHE A 740 9.27 -9.82 -12.68
N LYS A 741 8.84 -10.70 -11.79
CA LYS A 741 7.58 -10.57 -11.02
C LYS A 741 7.75 -9.80 -9.72
N ALA A 742 8.94 -9.28 -9.41
CA ALA A 742 9.22 -8.63 -8.14
C ALA A 742 8.23 -7.51 -7.85
N MET A 743 7.64 -7.54 -6.66
CA MET A 743 6.67 -6.56 -6.21
C MET A 743 6.79 -6.26 -4.71
N GLU A 744 6.85 -7.29 -3.86
CA GLU A 744 6.69 -7.19 -2.41
C GLU A 744 7.71 -6.24 -1.75
N ASN A 745 9.00 -6.45 -2.02
CA ASN A 745 10.07 -5.59 -1.50
C ASN A 745 9.97 -4.14 -2.02
N ILE A 746 9.62 -3.97 -3.29
CA ILE A 746 9.41 -2.66 -3.91
C ILE A 746 8.25 -1.94 -3.23
N PHE A 747 7.14 -2.65 -3.07
CA PHE A 747 5.93 -2.12 -2.45
C PHE A 747 6.19 -1.61 -1.03
N VAL A 748 6.88 -2.41 -0.20
CA VAL A 748 7.14 -2.05 1.20
C VAL A 748 8.23 -0.99 1.33
N MET A 749 9.25 -0.99 0.47
CA MET A 749 10.37 -0.06 0.59
C MET A 749 10.06 1.33 0.01
N THR A 750 9.50 1.39 -1.19
CA THR A 750 9.38 2.63 -1.96
C THR A 750 7.96 2.87 -2.49
N GLY A 751 7.07 1.86 -2.46
CA GLY A 751 5.75 1.97 -3.12
C GLY A 751 5.83 2.22 -4.64
N GLY A 752 6.98 1.93 -5.28
CA GLY A 752 7.22 2.21 -6.69
C GLY A 752 7.89 3.57 -6.98
N GLY A 753 8.05 4.40 -5.94
CA GLY A 753 8.71 5.70 -6.02
C GLY A 753 10.24 5.63 -5.96
N PRO A 754 10.91 6.78 -5.92
CA PRO A 754 10.41 8.10 -6.28
C PRO A 754 10.19 8.21 -7.80
N LEU A 755 9.27 9.05 -8.23
CA LEU A 755 8.99 9.35 -9.64
C LEU A 755 8.83 8.08 -10.51
N TYR A 756 8.23 7.02 -9.96
CA TYR A 756 8.09 5.69 -10.58
C TYR A 756 9.42 4.99 -10.92
N ALA A 757 10.55 5.39 -10.33
CA ALA A 757 11.85 4.81 -10.62
C ALA A 757 11.94 3.32 -10.27
N THR A 758 11.16 2.87 -9.27
CA THR A 758 11.11 1.47 -8.86
C THR A 758 9.79 0.77 -9.21
N HIS A 759 8.89 1.43 -9.95
CA HIS A 759 7.59 0.89 -10.30
C HIS A 759 7.70 -0.23 -11.34
N THR A 760 7.59 -1.48 -10.90
CA THR A 760 7.67 -2.67 -11.78
C THR A 760 6.30 -3.08 -12.29
N ILE A 761 6.27 -3.95 -13.32
CA ILE A 761 5.02 -4.50 -13.87
C ILE A 761 4.26 -5.34 -12.82
N GLY A 762 4.96 -6.05 -11.95
CA GLY A 762 4.33 -6.77 -10.84
C GLY A 762 3.57 -5.81 -9.89
N LEU A 763 4.17 -4.67 -9.58
CA LEU A 763 3.54 -3.65 -8.76
C LEU A 763 2.37 -2.95 -9.47
N GLU A 764 2.49 -2.66 -10.77
CA GLU A 764 1.39 -2.12 -11.59
C GLU A 764 0.16 -3.03 -11.57
N ILE A 765 0.37 -4.34 -11.77
CA ILE A 765 -0.71 -5.34 -11.70
C ILE A 765 -1.35 -5.35 -10.32
N TRP A 766 -0.55 -5.33 -9.27
CA TRP A 766 -1.02 -5.37 -7.91
C TRP A 766 -1.85 -4.13 -7.52
N TYR A 767 -1.37 -2.93 -7.86
CA TYR A 767 -2.10 -1.68 -7.60
C TYR A 767 -3.46 -1.67 -8.33
N ASN A 768 -3.47 -2.06 -9.60
CA ASN A 768 -4.71 -2.08 -10.36
C ASN A 768 -5.70 -3.13 -9.84
N ALA A 769 -5.23 -4.32 -9.42
CA ALA A 769 -6.09 -5.35 -8.87
C ALA A 769 -6.67 -4.96 -7.49
N PHE A 770 -5.82 -4.55 -6.55
CA PHE A 770 -6.18 -4.51 -5.14
C PHE A 770 -6.38 -3.10 -4.57
N MET A 771 -5.82 -2.09 -5.22
CA MET A 771 -6.00 -0.70 -4.79
C MET A 771 -7.04 0.03 -5.65
N TYR A 772 -6.95 -0.11 -6.98
CA TYR A 772 -7.88 0.55 -7.91
C TYR A 772 -9.11 -0.31 -8.25
N LEU A 773 -9.15 -1.58 -7.82
CA LEU A 773 -10.23 -2.54 -8.09
C LEU A 773 -10.53 -2.72 -9.59
N LYS A 774 -9.54 -2.46 -10.45
CA LYS A 774 -9.59 -2.66 -11.90
C LYS A 774 -9.14 -4.08 -12.26
N PHE A 775 -9.90 -5.09 -11.84
CA PHE A 775 -9.51 -6.50 -12.00
C PHE A 775 -9.33 -6.91 -13.46
N GLY A 776 -10.20 -6.41 -14.35
CA GLY A 776 -10.09 -6.69 -15.78
C GLY A 776 -8.77 -6.18 -16.37
N TYR A 777 -8.40 -4.94 -16.08
CA TYR A 777 -7.11 -4.37 -16.48
C TYR A 777 -5.93 -5.17 -15.89
N ALA A 778 -5.97 -5.43 -14.59
CA ALA A 778 -4.89 -6.13 -13.89
C ALA A 778 -4.65 -7.53 -14.47
N THR A 779 -5.72 -8.27 -14.79
CA THR A 779 -5.61 -9.57 -15.41
C THR A 779 -5.13 -9.49 -16.86
N ALA A 780 -5.57 -8.48 -17.64
CA ALA A 780 -5.03 -8.24 -18.98
C ALA A 780 -3.52 -7.95 -18.96
N ALA A 781 -3.07 -7.06 -18.05
CA ALA A 781 -1.67 -6.77 -17.85
C ALA A 781 -0.86 -8.02 -17.42
N ALA A 782 -1.43 -8.84 -16.52
CA ALA A 782 -0.83 -10.10 -16.09
C ALA A 782 -0.70 -11.11 -17.24
N TRP A 783 -1.68 -11.18 -18.14
CA TRP A 783 -1.60 -12.03 -19.31
C TRP A 783 -0.54 -11.56 -20.32
N ILE A 784 -0.40 -10.24 -20.52
CA ILE A 784 0.70 -9.69 -21.36
C ILE A 784 2.05 -10.05 -20.76
N MET A 785 2.22 -9.82 -19.44
CA MET A 785 3.44 -10.20 -18.72
C MET A 785 3.70 -11.71 -18.82
N GLY A 786 2.68 -12.53 -18.61
CA GLY A 786 2.76 -13.99 -18.71
C GLY A 786 3.21 -14.46 -20.10
N ALA A 787 2.68 -13.85 -21.14
CA ALA A 787 3.06 -14.14 -22.53
C ALA A 787 4.55 -13.84 -22.81
N MET A 788 5.06 -12.71 -22.27
CA MET A 788 6.48 -12.37 -22.37
C MET A 788 7.34 -13.40 -21.64
N LEU A 789 6.95 -13.83 -20.45
CA LEU A 789 7.68 -14.82 -19.65
C LEU A 789 7.63 -16.23 -20.30
N VAL A 790 6.51 -16.61 -20.87
CA VAL A 790 6.39 -17.87 -21.64
C VAL A 790 7.32 -17.86 -22.83
N GLY A 791 7.36 -16.78 -23.60
CA GLY A 791 8.29 -16.60 -24.72
C GLY A 791 9.76 -16.79 -24.29
N PHE A 792 10.14 -16.15 -23.19
CA PHE A 792 11.47 -16.31 -22.62
C PHE A 792 11.75 -17.75 -22.17
N THR A 793 10.80 -18.38 -21.48
CA THR A 793 10.94 -19.77 -21.00
C THR A 793 11.12 -20.75 -22.16
N LEU A 794 10.36 -20.59 -23.24
CA LEU A 794 10.47 -21.42 -24.43
C LEU A 794 11.84 -21.27 -25.12
N TYR A 795 12.34 -20.06 -25.18
CA TYR A 795 13.69 -19.77 -25.67
C TYR A 795 14.76 -20.50 -24.82
N GLN A 796 14.63 -20.44 -23.52
CA GLN A 796 15.55 -21.10 -22.57
C GLN A 796 15.48 -22.63 -22.64
N LEU A 797 14.28 -23.21 -22.76
CA LEU A 797 14.10 -24.65 -22.94
C LEU A 797 14.78 -25.16 -24.21
N ARG A 798 14.82 -24.34 -25.27
CA ARG A 798 15.56 -24.65 -26.48
C ARG A 798 17.07 -24.75 -26.21
N ILE A 799 17.63 -23.83 -25.43
CA ILE A 799 19.05 -23.85 -25.03
C ILE A 799 19.33 -25.07 -24.16
N LEU A 800 18.47 -25.38 -23.19
CA LEU A 800 18.62 -26.53 -22.28
C LEU A 800 18.59 -27.86 -23.03
N ARG A 801 17.83 -28.00 -24.09
CA ARG A 801 17.74 -29.22 -24.90
C ARG A 801 19.08 -29.55 -25.55
N ASP A 802 19.85 -28.52 -25.91
CA ASP A 802 21.16 -28.70 -26.57
C ASP A 802 22.30 -28.98 -25.54
N VAL A 803 21.99 -28.85 -24.24
CA VAL A 803 22.91 -29.25 -23.15
C VAL A 803 22.72 -30.73 -22.88
N ARG A 804 23.59 -31.55 -23.42
CA ARG A 804 23.64 -33.00 -23.11
C ARG A 804 24.03 -33.17 -21.63
N PHE A 805 23.10 -33.76 -20.85
CA PHE A 805 23.42 -34.29 -19.55
C PHE A 805 24.32 -35.48 -19.79
N THR A 806 25.65 -35.32 -19.76
CA THR A 806 26.56 -36.42 -19.59
C THR A 806 26.43 -36.89 -18.14
N ALA A 807 25.44 -37.77 -17.90
CA ALA A 807 25.52 -38.63 -16.74
C ALA A 807 26.84 -39.39 -16.91
N GLY A 808 27.80 -39.19 -16.00
CA GLY A 808 29.00 -39.93 -15.96
C GLY A 808 28.68 -41.44 -15.91
N GLY A 809 28.99 -42.14 -16.98
CA GLY A 809 29.09 -43.58 -16.98
C GLY A 809 30.36 -43.98 -16.34
#